data_f07cd3c98bfe923607a1a0dd9b9db90c
#
_entry.id   f07cd3c98bfe923607a1a0dd9b9db90c
#
_cell.length_a   1.000
_cell.length_b   1.000
_cell.length_c   1.000
_cell.angle_alpha   90.00
_cell.angle_beta   90.00
_cell.angle_gamma   90.00
#
_symmetry.space_group_name_H-M   'P 1'
#
loop_
_entity.id
_entity.type
_entity.pdbx_description
1 polymer ?
#
loop_
_entity_poly.entity_id
_entity_poly.type
_entity_poly.pdbx_seq_one_letter_code
_entity_poly.pdbx_strand_id
1 'polypeptide(L)'
;MIKSLTSNTFPSVTSTLNAQTRIHANAQGLKKIIIIFLMLFSSINLFAQKLERVEPMFWFAGMHNPKLQLLVHGDNISQATVALTYPGVKLVKVNKVENPNYLFLDLTIAPTVKVGKFPINFVVNGKKIFSYTYELKSRDKSAGRIQGVTNKDFIYLLMPDRFSNGDKSNDVVQGLTETALNRDSMYYRHGGDIQGVMNHLDYLKDLGVTTVWMTPEIENDMPHASYHGYAVTDHYKIDPRYGTNALYKRYVETAHAKGLKVIKDIVHNHIGTQHWFYKDLPMKNWLNQWPKYTQTSYRDQTVMDVHASAADRKQMLDGWFVPSMPDLNQTNPYVQNYLTQNHIWWIEYAGIDGLRLDTYGYNDPVYMADWALKVQAEFPHLSVFGETLVTAVANQAFFTGGNTVNRGFDTHLQGITDATLKDAIYEGINGKNGWVDGINRLYATLSHDFLYKNPNTNCIFLDNHDMSRFYSMVGEDFDKYKMGMSILLTMRGIPEMYYGTEILMKNFSNPDGLIRSDFPGGWEGDKKDKFLADGRANKENEAFNFVKTLANFRKNSPALQTGKLMQFVPQDDIYVYFRYNAEPKGTVMVIVNNTEKEKTLNTDRFAERTTGITTAKNVITGENISFQNIKVPAKTTLVLELR
;
A
#
# COMPACT_ATOMS: atom_id res chain seq x y z
N MET A 1 26.33 22.34 -52.88
CA MET A 1 26.78 23.61 -53.51
C MET A 1 27.30 24.45 -52.38
N ILE A 2 28.57 24.39 -52.10
CA ILE A 2 29.76 25.07 -52.71
C ILE A 2 29.63 26.59 -52.71
N LYS A 3 30.58 27.15 -51.99
CA LYS A 3 31.41 28.38 -52.11
C LYS A 3 31.15 29.33 -50.93
N SER A 4 32.10 29.56 -50.03
CA SER A 4 33.50 30.03 -50.06
C SER A 4 33.68 31.54 -50.33
N LEU A 5 34.61 32.05 -49.57
CA LEU A 5 35.45 33.28 -49.82
C LEU A 5 35.11 34.41 -48.80
N THR A 6 36.05 35.10 -48.22
CA THR A 6 37.48 35.29 -48.11
C THR A 6 37.70 36.48 -47.17
N SER A 7 38.64 36.40 -46.28
CA SER A 7 39.80 37.20 -45.97
C SER A 7 39.75 38.73 -46.16
N ASN A 8 40.23 39.45 -45.16
CA ASN A 8 41.17 40.57 -45.27
C ASN A 8 41.66 40.97 -43.86
N THR A 9 42.87 40.71 -43.56
CA THR A 9 44.17 41.45 -43.64
C THR A 9 44.33 42.65 -42.68
N PHE A 10 45.45 42.58 -41.98
CA PHE A 10 46.08 43.54 -41.06
C PHE A 10 46.46 44.87 -41.71
N PRO A 11 46.82 45.88 -40.84
CA PRO A 11 48.23 46.23 -40.84
C PRO A 11 48.88 46.45 -39.47
N SER A 12 50.15 46.11 -39.45
CA SER A 12 51.15 46.32 -38.43
C SER A 12 51.60 47.80 -38.34
N VAL A 13 51.90 48.24 -37.09
CA VAL A 13 52.87 49.36 -36.89
C VAL A 13 53.78 48.97 -35.73
N THR A 14 55.05 48.82 -36.09
CA THR A 14 56.22 48.77 -35.22
C THR A 14 56.64 50.18 -34.82
N SER A 15 57.01 50.37 -33.56
CA SER A 15 58.03 51.30 -33.14
C SER A 15 58.69 50.89 -31.85
N THR A 16 59.94 50.62 -31.91
CA THR A 16 60.95 50.46 -30.89
C THR A 16 61.13 51.71 -30.05
N LEU A 17 61.43 51.59 -28.78
CA LEU A 17 62.53 52.33 -28.09
C LEU A 17 62.84 51.70 -26.71
N ASN A 18 64.13 51.54 -26.46
CA ASN A 18 64.82 51.07 -25.28
C ASN A 18 64.58 51.92 -24.05
N ALA A 19 64.49 51.28 -22.89
CA ALA A 19 65.12 51.80 -21.65
C ALA A 19 65.36 50.62 -20.67
N GLN A 20 66.59 50.20 -20.56
CA GLN A 20 67.11 49.44 -19.43
C GLN A 20 67.12 50.34 -18.21
N THR A 21 66.43 49.92 -17.14
CA THR A 21 66.72 50.39 -15.80
C THR A 21 66.65 49.19 -14.85
N ARG A 22 67.80 48.94 -14.22
CA ARG A 22 68.00 47.94 -13.17
C ARG A 22 67.04 48.14 -12.00
N ILE A 23 66.35 47.08 -11.60
CA ILE A 23 65.96 46.89 -10.19
C ILE A 23 66.20 45.43 -9.85
N HIS A 24 67.35 45.16 -9.24
CA HIS A 24 67.63 44.01 -8.40
C HIS A 24 67.16 44.38 -7.01
N ALA A 25 65.92 43.99 -6.67
CA ALA A 25 65.47 43.93 -5.27
C ALA A 25 64.29 42.97 -5.11
N ASN A 26 64.48 41.92 -4.30
CA ASN A 26 63.44 41.10 -3.67
C ASN A 26 62.71 40.03 -4.48
N ALA A 27 63.38 39.20 -5.25
CA ALA A 27 62.83 37.93 -5.70
C ALA A 27 62.62 36.91 -4.56
N GLN A 28 63.28 37.06 -3.41
CA GLN A 28 63.08 36.18 -2.22
C GLN A 28 61.89 36.60 -1.34
N GLY A 29 61.55 37.88 -1.29
CA GLY A 29 60.39 38.37 -0.53
C GLY A 29 59.06 38.00 -1.23
N LEU A 30 59.01 38.12 -2.55
CA LEU A 30 57.81 37.79 -3.33
C LEU A 30 57.50 36.27 -3.34
N LYS A 31 58.55 35.42 -3.38
CA LYS A 31 58.38 33.96 -3.23
C LYS A 31 57.84 33.54 -1.85
N LYS A 32 58.29 34.20 -0.77
CA LYS A 32 57.77 33.94 0.58
C LYS A 32 56.32 34.43 0.75
N ILE A 33 55.93 35.54 0.16
CA ILE A 33 54.57 36.07 0.22
C ILE A 33 53.63 35.22 -0.66
N ILE A 34 54.05 34.73 -1.83
CA ILE A 34 53.26 33.83 -2.69
C ILE A 34 53.08 32.43 -2.01
N ILE A 35 54.11 31.92 -1.33
CA ILE A 35 54.02 30.65 -0.59
C ILE A 35 53.11 30.80 0.64
N ILE A 36 53.15 31.92 1.36
CA ILE A 36 52.26 32.22 2.48
C ILE A 36 50.82 32.43 1.97
N PHE A 37 50.61 33.07 0.83
CA PHE A 37 49.28 33.20 0.19
C PHE A 37 48.76 31.85 -0.36
N LEU A 38 49.61 31.00 -0.93
CA LEU A 38 49.26 29.64 -1.32
C LEU A 38 49.03 28.71 -0.14
N MET A 39 49.72 28.87 0.99
CA MET A 39 49.42 28.14 2.22
C MET A 39 48.17 28.67 2.96
N LEU A 40 47.82 29.94 2.80
CA LEU A 40 46.57 30.52 3.33
C LEU A 40 45.37 30.21 2.46
N PHE A 41 45.57 29.96 1.16
CA PHE A 41 44.48 29.50 0.28
C PHE A 41 44.26 27.98 0.27
N SER A 42 45.24 27.18 0.77
CA SER A 42 45.08 25.73 0.94
C SER A 42 44.42 25.31 2.23
N SER A 43 43.96 26.24 3.04
CA SER A 43 43.41 25.93 4.39
C SER A 43 42.00 26.43 4.65
N ILE A 44 41.24 26.84 3.65
CA ILE A 44 39.82 27.17 3.83
C ILE A 44 38.97 26.58 2.71
N ASN A 45 39.05 25.26 2.52
CA ASN A 45 37.87 24.50 2.13
C ASN A 45 37.24 23.95 3.43
N LEU A 46 36.81 24.84 4.30
CA LEU A 46 35.75 24.55 5.23
C LEU A 46 34.47 24.42 4.38
N PHE A 47 34.34 23.31 3.65
CA PHE A 47 33.02 22.85 3.26
C PHE A 47 32.25 22.72 4.58
N ALA A 48 31.31 23.59 4.80
CA ALA A 48 30.32 23.40 5.86
C ALA A 48 29.62 22.09 5.50
N GLN A 49 30.06 20.98 6.09
CA GLN A 49 29.42 19.68 5.92
C GLN A 49 27.94 19.89 6.26
N LYS A 50 27.08 19.69 5.30
CA LYS A 50 25.64 19.87 5.46
C LYS A 50 25.04 18.52 5.85
N LEU A 51 24.41 18.46 7.02
CA LEU A 51 23.56 17.36 7.38
C LEU A 51 22.24 17.50 6.61
N GLU A 52 21.88 16.52 5.83
CA GLU A 52 20.67 16.56 5.03
C GLU A 52 19.53 15.78 5.67
N ARG A 53 19.82 14.57 6.16
CA ARG A 53 18.81 13.68 6.72
C ARG A 53 19.32 12.91 7.95
N VAL A 54 18.39 12.66 8.87
CA VAL A 54 18.50 11.62 9.90
C VAL A 54 17.18 10.87 9.91
N GLU A 55 17.22 9.58 9.61
CA GLU A 55 16.03 8.75 9.52
C GLU A 55 16.14 7.49 10.39
N PRO A 56 15.06 7.14 11.13
CA PRO A 56 13.85 7.94 11.37
C PRO A 56 14.15 9.26 12.06
N MET A 57 13.42 10.32 11.72
CA MET A 57 13.66 11.68 12.20
C MET A 57 13.43 11.87 13.71
N PHE A 58 12.71 10.97 14.33
CA PHE A 58 12.49 10.79 15.77
C PHE A 58 12.03 9.36 16.02
N TRP A 59 12.09 8.92 17.28
CA TRP A 59 11.64 7.58 17.66
C TRP A 59 10.75 7.64 18.90
N PHE A 60 10.36 6.47 19.40
CA PHE A 60 9.46 6.37 20.54
C PHE A 60 10.13 5.64 21.70
N ALA A 61 9.88 6.13 22.92
CA ALA A 61 10.35 5.48 24.14
C ALA A 61 9.44 4.27 24.48
N GLY A 62 10.05 3.18 24.94
CA GLY A 62 9.31 1.99 25.38
C GLY A 62 8.78 1.14 24.23
N MET A 63 9.47 1.13 23.08
CA MET A 63 9.27 0.14 22.01
C MET A 63 9.68 -1.25 22.51
N HIS A 64 9.01 -2.29 21.98
CA HIS A 64 9.34 -3.68 22.31
C HIS A 64 10.77 -4.03 21.90
N ASN A 65 11.15 -3.66 20.68
CA ASN A 65 12.54 -3.80 20.24
C ASN A 65 13.39 -2.62 20.74
N PRO A 66 14.39 -2.86 21.63
CA PRO A 66 15.24 -1.80 22.13
C PRO A 66 16.28 -1.28 21.13
N LYS A 67 16.45 -1.94 19.99
CA LYS A 67 17.44 -1.58 18.96
C LYS A 67 16.84 -0.56 17.99
N LEU A 68 17.63 0.48 17.71
CA LEU A 68 17.31 1.49 16.69
C LEU A 68 18.56 1.74 15.86
N GLN A 69 18.43 1.73 14.53
CA GLN A 69 19.49 2.13 13.62
C GLN A 69 19.08 3.45 12.96
N LEU A 70 19.88 4.51 13.16
CA LEU A 70 19.67 5.77 12.46
C LEU A 70 20.50 5.79 11.18
N LEU A 71 19.86 6.06 10.07
CA LEU A 71 20.51 6.46 8.84
C LEU A 71 20.80 7.95 8.91
N VAL A 72 22.05 8.33 8.69
CA VAL A 72 22.49 9.74 8.62
C VAL A 72 23.07 9.99 7.24
N HIS A 73 22.58 11.01 6.55
CA HIS A 73 23.03 11.41 5.23
C HIS A 73 23.48 12.89 5.23
N GLY A 74 24.61 13.15 4.60
CA GLY A 74 25.16 14.49 4.45
C GLY A 74 26.55 14.45 3.83
N ASP A 75 27.01 15.56 3.28
CA ASP A 75 28.29 15.65 2.53
C ASP A 75 29.46 15.11 3.35
N ASN A 76 30.09 14.01 2.87
CA ASN A 76 31.27 13.38 3.48
C ASN A 76 31.13 13.11 5.01
N ILE A 77 29.91 12.83 5.46
CA ILE A 77 29.60 12.63 6.89
C ILE A 77 30.38 11.49 7.52
N SER A 78 30.85 10.52 6.74
CA SER A 78 31.66 9.38 7.21
C SER A 78 33.01 9.79 7.82
N GLN A 79 33.47 11.02 7.61
CA GLN A 79 34.68 11.56 8.25
C GLN A 79 34.45 11.90 9.73
N ALA A 80 33.19 12.09 10.12
CA ALA A 80 32.86 12.44 11.49
C ALA A 80 32.93 11.22 12.45
N THR A 81 33.35 11.48 13.65
CA THR A 81 33.04 10.66 14.83
C THR A 81 31.75 11.17 15.44
N VAL A 82 30.99 10.27 16.06
CA VAL A 82 29.68 10.59 16.63
C VAL A 82 29.74 10.48 18.15
N ALA A 83 29.28 11.50 18.85
CA ALA A 83 29.15 11.51 20.29
C ALA A 83 27.70 11.78 20.69
N LEU A 84 27.18 10.95 21.59
CA LEU A 84 25.82 11.03 22.13
C LEU A 84 25.87 10.70 23.62
N THR A 85 25.19 11.51 24.41
CA THR A 85 24.99 11.25 25.84
C THR A 85 23.57 11.57 26.21
N TYR A 86 22.79 10.52 26.55
CA TYR A 86 21.44 10.64 27.08
C TYR A 86 21.14 9.43 27.97
N PRO A 87 20.62 9.63 29.19
CA PRO A 87 20.32 8.51 30.10
C PRO A 87 19.34 7.53 29.47
N GLY A 88 19.76 6.27 29.37
CA GLY A 88 18.94 5.22 28.74
C GLY A 88 19.10 5.08 27.23
N VAL A 89 19.94 5.88 26.56
CA VAL A 89 20.30 5.70 25.14
C VAL A 89 21.82 5.43 25.06
N LYS A 90 22.19 4.35 24.40
CA LYS A 90 23.58 3.97 24.16
C LYS A 90 23.88 3.92 22.67
N LEU A 91 24.88 4.68 22.22
CA LEU A 91 25.48 4.48 20.89
C LEU A 91 26.35 3.23 20.95
N VAL A 92 25.94 2.18 20.24
CA VAL A 92 26.60 0.87 20.22
C VAL A 92 27.70 0.85 19.18
N LYS A 93 27.37 1.37 17.97
CA LYS A 93 28.28 1.32 16.83
C LYS A 93 27.97 2.45 15.85
N VAL A 94 29.02 2.98 15.23
CA VAL A 94 28.96 3.87 14.08
C VAL A 94 29.46 3.08 12.88
N ASN A 95 28.57 2.78 11.94
CA ASN A 95 28.91 2.03 10.74
C ASN A 95 29.17 3.00 9.59
N LYS A 96 30.37 2.91 9.01
CA LYS A 96 30.72 3.57 7.74
C LYS A 96 30.43 2.58 6.61
N VAL A 97 29.93 3.09 5.52
CA VAL A 97 29.58 2.28 4.33
C VAL A 97 30.37 2.75 3.11
N GLU A 98 30.10 2.17 1.95
CA GLU A 98 30.86 2.47 0.72
C GLU A 98 30.79 3.97 0.35
N ASN A 99 29.61 4.55 0.46
CA ASN A 99 29.41 5.97 0.16
C ASN A 99 29.76 6.84 1.37
N PRO A 100 30.73 7.77 1.24
CA PRO A 100 31.15 8.62 2.34
C PRO A 100 30.08 9.59 2.84
N ASN A 101 28.98 9.76 2.09
CA ASN A 101 27.86 10.61 2.48
C ASN A 101 26.94 9.95 3.52
N TYR A 102 27.24 8.74 3.96
CA TYR A 102 26.38 7.99 4.88
C TYR A 102 27.10 7.52 6.15
N LEU A 103 26.35 7.53 7.24
CA LEU A 103 26.64 6.79 8.47
C LEU A 103 25.37 6.06 8.93
N PHE A 104 25.55 4.86 9.49
CA PHE A 104 24.50 4.16 10.21
C PHE A 104 24.87 4.06 11.68
N LEU A 105 24.01 4.59 12.56
CA LEU A 105 24.24 4.63 14.00
C LEU A 105 23.37 3.57 14.67
N ASP A 106 24.00 2.55 15.22
CA ASP A 106 23.30 1.53 16.00
C ASP A 106 23.15 2.01 17.45
N LEU A 107 21.90 2.17 17.86
CA LEU A 107 21.52 2.59 19.19
C LEU A 107 20.84 1.47 19.96
N THR A 108 20.99 1.46 21.26
CA THR A 108 20.13 0.70 22.18
C THR A 108 19.41 1.67 23.11
N ILE A 109 18.11 1.51 23.19
CA ILE A 109 17.20 2.35 23.99
C ILE A 109 16.69 1.51 25.16
N ALA A 110 16.99 1.91 26.39
CA ALA A 110 16.52 1.20 27.57
C ALA A 110 14.99 1.30 27.71
N PRO A 111 14.30 0.26 28.19
CA PRO A 111 12.84 0.31 28.41
C PRO A 111 12.39 1.45 29.34
N THR A 112 13.29 1.88 30.24
CA THR A 112 13.06 2.94 31.23
C THR A 112 13.52 4.32 30.78
N VAL A 113 13.91 4.48 29.50
CA VAL A 113 14.32 5.77 28.93
C VAL A 113 13.22 6.81 29.11
N LYS A 114 13.59 8.03 29.47
CA LYS A 114 12.65 9.15 29.52
C LYS A 114 12.47 9.74 28.13
N VAL A 115 11.26 10.20 27.84
CA VAL A 115 10.96 11.01 26.65
C VAL A 115 11.72 12.33 26.73
N GLY A 116 12.16 12.85 25.59
CA GLY A 116 12.88 14.11 25.55
C GLY A 116 13.79 14.25 24.33
N LYS A 117 14.48 15.36 24.29
CA LYS A 117 15.41 15.74 23.22
C LYS A 117 16.84 15.67 23.69
N PHE A 118 17.74 15.22 22.81
CA PHE A 118 19.16 15.14 23.08
C PHE A 118 19.99 15.38 21.83
N PRO A 119 21.22 15.93 21.99
CA PRO A 119 22.09 16.20 20.85
C PRO A 119 22.83 14.93 20.42
N ILE A 120 22.88 14.71 19.11
CA ILE A 120 23.85 13.83 18.44
C ILE A 120 24.91 14.76 17.85
N ASN A 121 26.14 14.70 18.37
CA ASN A 121 27.22 15.57 17.95
C ASN A 121 28.13 14.87 16.95
N PHE A 122 28.42 15.55 15.86
CA PHE A 122 29.33 15.09 14.81
C PHE A 122 30.63 15.88 14.92
N VAL A 123 31.75 15.16 15.01
CA VAL A 123 33.07 15.72 15.33
C VAL A 123 34.09 15.29 14.30
N VAL A 124 34.81 16.23 13.68
CA VAL A 124 35.91 15.97 12.75
C VAL A 124 37.15 16.64 13.31
N ASN A 125 38.29 15.92 13.39
CA ASN A 125 39.55 16.40 13.91
C ASN A 125 39.43 17.06 15.29
N GLY A 126 38.60 16.48 16.19
CA GLY A 126 38.37 16.99 17.53
C GLY A 126 37.48 18.23 17.64
N LYS A 127 37.02 18.78 16.50
CA LYS A 127 36.13 19.94 16.46
C LYS A 127 34.71 19.48 16.11
N LYS A 128 33.73 19.89 16.90
CA LYS A 128 32.31 19.68 16.60
C LYS A 128 31.93 20.51 15.38
N ILE A 129 31.51 19.83 14.33
CA ILE A 129 31.11 20.46 13.04
C ILE A 129 29.63 20.82 13.03
N PHE A 130 28.78 19.96 13.60
CA PHE A 130 27.36 20.25 13.84
C PHE A 130 26.78 19.33 14.93
N SER A 131 25.56 19.62 15.32
CA SER A 131 24.78 18.87 16.28
C SER A 131 23.34 18.71 15.76
N TYR A 132 22.84 17.49 15.75
CA TYR A 132 21.43 17.20 15.43
C TYR A 132 20.66 16.95 16.72
N THR A 133 19.55 17.63 16.92
CA THR A 133 18.68 17.39 18.06
C THR A 133 17.73 16.25 17.75
N TYR A 134 18.00 15.07 18.30
CA TYR A 134 17.14 13.90 18.18
C TYR A 134 16.09 13.87 19.28
N GLU A 135 14.90 13.36 18.98
CA GLU A 135 13.77 13.33 19.90
C GLU A 135 13.28 11.89 20.13
N LEU A 136 13.09 11.52 21.41
CA LEU A 136 12.29 10.37 21.80
C LEU A 136 10.93 10.86 22.28
N LYS A 137 9.87 10.44 21.59
CA LYS A 137 8.48 10.76 21.94
C LYS A 137 7.86 9.67 22.80
N SER A 138 6.80 10.00 23.51
CA SER A 138 5.98 8.99 24.16
C SER A 138 5.20 8.19 23.13
N ARG A 139 5.00 6.89 23.41
CA ARG A 139 4.00 6.09 22.70
C ARG A 139 2.61 6.45 23.20
N ASP A 140 1.67 6.45 22.27
CA ASP A 140 0.26 6.48 22.62
C ASP A 140 -0.22 5.06 22.91
N LYS A 141 -0.46 4.77 24.19
CA LYS A 141 -0.92 3.48 24.68
C LYS A 141 -2.44 3.42 24.90
N SER A 142 -3.18 4.36 24.33
CA SER A 142 -4.64 4.40 24.43
C SER A 142 -5.25 3.08 23.96
N ALA A 143 -6.13 2.52 24.75
CA ALA A 143 -6.83 1.29 24.41
C ALA A 143 -7.66 1.50 23.12
N GLY A 144 -7.53 0.59 22.18
CA GLY A 144 -8.23 0.65 20.90
C GLY A 144 -7.67 1.64 19.88
N ARG A 145 -6.48 2.20 20.10
CA ARG A 145 -5.81 3.06 19.12
C ARG A 145 -5.44 2.30 17.85
N ILE A 146 -5.00 1.05 17.98
CA ILE A 146 -4.74 0.13 16.87
C ILE A 146 -5.70 -1.04 17.05
N GLN A 147 -6.77 -1.08 16.24
CA GLN A 147 -7.87 -2.01 16.44
C GLN A 147 -7.74 -3.31 15.65
N GLY A 148 -6.92 -3.29 14.60
CA GLY A 148 -6.85 -4.36 13.63
C GLY A 148 -8.08 -4.43 12.73
N VAL A 149 -7.92 -5.04 11.56
CA VAL A 149 -8.97 -5.23 10.56
C VAL A 149 -9.27 -6.72 10.44
N THR A 150 -10.52 -7.10 10.59
CA THR A 150 -10.94 -8.50 10.68
C THR A 150 -12.12 -8.77 9.76
N ASN A 151 -12.56 -10.02 9.69
CA ASN A 151 -13.78 -10.39 8.96
C ASN A 151 -15.08 -9.73 9.47
N LYS A 152 -15.02 -8.92 10.53
CA LYS A 152 -16.12 -8.02 10.93
C LYS A 152 -16.19 -6.77 10.06
N ASP A 153 -15.08 -6.44 9.39
CA ASP A 153 -14.92 -5.19 8.68
C ASP A 153 -15.36 -5.31 7.22
N PHE A 154 -15.59 -4.15 6.61
CA PHE A 154 -15.81 -3.96 5.20
C PHE A 154 -14.89 -2.83 4.72
N ILE A 155 -13.95 -3.17 3.86
CA ILE A 155 -12.91 -2.28 3.35
C ILE A 155 -13.42 -1.52 2.12
N TYR A 156 -13.14 -0.21 2.07
CA TYR A 156 -13.30 0.61 0.89
C TYR A 156 -11.93 1.07 0.39
N LEU A 157 -11.52 0.54 -0.76
CA LEU A 157 -10.29 0.93 -1.43
C LEU A 157 -10.53 2.16 -2.29
N LEU A 158 -9.70 3.19 -2.14
CA LEU A 158 -9.77 4.38 -2.97
C LEU A 158 -8.38 4.91 -3.35
N MET A 159 -8.35 5.68 -4.45
CA MET A 159 -7.18 6.45 -4.87
C MET A 159 -7.40 7.92 -4.47
N PRO A 160 -6.60 8.51 -3.59
CA PRO A 160 -6.83 9.88 -3.12
C PRO A 160 -6.92 10.88 -4.28
N ASP A 161 -6.00 10.81 -5.24
CA ASP A 161 -5.97 11.68 -6.43
C ASP A 161 -7.24 11.65 -7.27
N ARG A 162 -8.03 10.55 -7.18
CA ARG A 162 -9.21 10.29 -8.03
C ARG A 162 -10.53 10.34 -7.25
N PHE A 163 -10.48 10.56 -5.95
CA PHE A 163 -11.67 10.49 -5.11
C PHE A 163 -12.30 11.85 -4.87
N SER A 164 -11.56 12.80 -4.33
CA SER A 164 -12.06 14.17 -4.11
C SER A 164 -10.93 15.15 -3.83
N ASN A 165 -11.05 16.37 -4.38
CA ASN A 165 -10.16 17.51 -4.11
C ASN A 165 -10.74 18.35 -2.96
N GLY A 166 -10.09 18.31 -1.81
CA GLY A 166 -10.49 19.05 -0.61
C GLY A 166 -9.67 20.31 -0.34
N ASP A 167 -8.48 20.40 -0.94
CA ASP A 167 -7.56 21.54 -0.78
C ASP A 167 -6.84 21.89 -2.09
N LYS A 168 -7.41 22.80 -2.86
CA LYS A 168 -6.84 23.24 -4.13
C LYS A 168 -5.45 23.88 -4.01
N SER A 169 -5.04 24.30 -2.82
CA SER A 169 -3.73 24.92 -2.62
C SER A 169 -2.57 23.96 -2.75
N ASN A 170 -2.84 22.63 -2.66
CA ASN A 170 -1.84 21.57 -2.80
C ASN A 170 -1.84 20.89 -4.18
N ASP A 171 -2.73 21.26 -5.09
CA ASP A 171 -2.84 20.66 -6.44
C ASP A 171 -1.52 20.69 -7.20
N VAL A 172 -0.78 21.80 -7.08
CA VAL A 172 0.53 22.01 -7.70
C VAL A 172 1.51 22.52 -6.66
N VAL A 173 2.54 21.72 -6.37
CA VAL A 173 3.56 22.07 -5.39
C VAL A 173 4.86 22.42 -6.10
N GLN A 174 5.36 23.64 -5.84
CA GLN A 174 6.61 24.11 -6.40
C GLN A 174 7.79 23.24 -5.96
N GLY A 175 8.66 22.87 -6.90
CA GLY A 175 9.85 22.05 -6.64
C GLY A 175 9.65 20.57 -6.84
N LEU A 176 8.43 20.09 -7.06
CA LEU A 176 8.17 18.73 -7.51
C LEU A 176 8.31 18.62 -9.03
N THR A 177 8.62 17.41 -9.49
CA THR A 177 8.94 17.12 -10.90
C THR A 177 7.70 17.16 -11.78
N GLU A 178 6.61 16.51 -11.38
CA GLU A 178 5.33 16.56 -12.08
C GLU A 178 4.46 17.69 -11.51
N THR A 179 4.32 18.76 -12.29
CA THR A 179 3.50 19.94 -11.94
C THR A 179 2.22 20.06 -12.76
N ALA A 180 2.01 19.15 -13.73
CA ALA A 180 0.83 19.17 -14.58
C ALA A 180 -0.38 18.59 -13.87
N LEU A 181 -1.43 19.40 -13.75
CA LEU A 181 -2.77 19.00 -13.30
C LEU A 181 -3.68 18.92 -14.53
N ASN A 182 -4.20 17.74 -14.84
CA ASN A 182 -5.07 17.57 -16.02
C ASN A 182 -6.04 16.39 -15.87
N ARG A 183 -7.28 16.68 -15.49
CA ARG A 183 -8.36 15.69 -15.32
C ARG A 183 -8.83 15.02 -16.61
N ASP A 184 -8.52 15.59 -17.77
CA ASP A 184 -8.85 14.99 -19.07
C ASP A 184 -7.84 13.94 -19.53
N SER A 185 -6.75 13.75 -18.77
CA SER A 185 -5.69 12.79 -19.09
C SER A 185 -5.52 11.76 -17.98
N MET A 186 -5.81 10.51 -18.28
CA MET A 186 -5.82 9.40 -17.32
C MET A 186 -4.52 9.15 -16.55
N TYR A 187 -3.38 9.67 -17.03
CA TYR A 187 -2.08 9.47 -16.40
C TYR A 187 -1.51 10.72 -15.72
N TYR A 188 -2.23 11.83 -15.76
CA TYR A 188 -1.87 13.03 -15.00
C TYR A 188 -2.52 13.03 -13.62
N ARG A 189 -2.04 13.89 -12.75
CA ARG A 189 -2.72 14.14 -11.48
C ARG A 189 -4.02 14.90 -11.71
N HIS A 190 -5.02 14.59 -10.87
CA HIS A 190 -6.34 15.20 -10.90
C HIS A 190 -6.60 16.11 -9.70
N GLY A 191 -5.72 16.08 -8.69
CA GLY A 191 -5.74 16.99 -7.54
C GLY A 191 -6.59 16.51 -6.36
N GLY A 192 -7.06 15.27 -6.36
CA GLY A 192 -7.67 14.69 -5.17
C GLY A 192 -6.64 14.52 -4.05
N ASP A 193 -7.07 14.63 -2.78
CA ASP A 193 -6.18 14.70 -1.63
C ASP A 193 -6.78 14.10 -0.33
N ILE A 194 -5.97 14.07 0.74
CA ILE A 194 -6.40 13.55 2.05
C ILE A 194 -7.54 14.40 2.65
N GLN A 195 -7.56 15.70 2.43
CA GLN A 195 -8.65 16.55 2.91
C GLN A 195 -9.97 16.21 2.20
N GLY A 196 -9.93 15.94 0.89
CA GLY A 196 -11.07 15.48 0.11
C GLY A 196 -11.62 14.14 0.62
N VAL A 197 -10.73 13.19 0.93
CA VAL A 197 -11.14 11.93 1.57
C VAL A 197 -11.81 12.18 2.92
N MET A 198 -11.23 13.05 3.76
CA MET A 198 -11.80 13.41 5.06
C MET A 198 -13.20 14.01 4.95
N ASN A 199 -13.46 14.81 3.92
CA ASN A 199 -14.76 15.45 3.69
C ASN A 199 -15.88 14.44 3.42
N HIS A 200 -15.54 13.22 2.94
CA HIS A 200 -16.51 12.19 2.55
C HIS A 200 -16.51 10.95 3.46
N LEU A 201 -15.91 11.00 4.66
CA LEU A 201 -15.94 9.89 5.60
C LEU A 201 -17.37 9.54 6.05
N ASP A 202 -18.30 10.51 6.10
CA ASP A 202 -19.69 10.25 6.45
C ASP A 202 -20.44 9.50 5.34
N TYR A 203 -20.13 9.77 4.07
CA TYR A 203 -20.61 8.98 2.93
C TYR A 203 -20.21 7.51 3.04
N LEU A 204 -18.94 7.25 3.34
CA LEU A 204 -18.42 5.90 3.52
C LEU A 204 -19.11 5.19 4.70
N LYS A 205 -19.27 5.88 5.82
CA LYS A 205 -19.97 5.36 7.00
C LYS A 205 -21.43 5.04 6.71
N ASP A 206 -22.13 5.89 5.96
CA ASP A 206 -23.53 5.68 5.57
C ASP A 206 -23.68 4.47 4.64
N LEU A 207 -22.73 4.25 3.73
CA LEU A 207 -22.67 3.06 2.87
C LEU A 207 -22.50 1.76 3.67
N GLY A 208 -22.01 1.83 4.91
CA GLY A 208 -21.73 0.68 5.77
C GLY A 208 -20.27 0.27 5.82
N VAL A 209 -19.37 1.04 5.21
CA VAL A 209 -17.92 0.86 5.30
C VAL A 209 -17.47 0.98 6.76
N THR A 210 -16.48 0.16 7.14
CA THR A 210 -15.85 0.22 8.45
C THR A 210 -14.36 0.49 8.39
N THR A 211 -13.75 0.36 7.22
CA THR A 211 -12.30 0.51 7.04
C THR A 211 -11.99 1.18 5.70
N VAL A 212 -11.13 2.18 5.73
CA VAL A 212 -10.66 2.87 4.52
C VAL A 212 -9.23 2.43 4.20
N TRP A 213 -8.99 2.06 2.95
CA TRP A 213 -7.67 1.79 2.39
C TRP A 213 -7.43 2.75 1.22
N MET A 214 -6.43 3.61 1.36
CA MET A 214 -5.95 4.47 0.27
C MET A 214 -4.76 3.81 -0.43
N THR A 215 -4.64 3.97 -1.77
CA THR A 215 -3.37 3.70 -2.45
C THR A 215 -2.25 4.56 -1.84
N PRO A 216 -0.94 4.23 -2.02
CA PRO A 216 0.12 4.86 -1.23
C PRO A 216 0.08 6.38 -1.26
N GLU A 217 0.06 6.98 -0.08
CA GLU A 217 0.01 8.44 0.12
C GLU A 217 1.39 9.07 0.30
N ILE A 218 2.43 8.25 0.43
CA ILE A 218 3.81 8.74 0.58
C ILE A 218 4.32 9.36 -0.72
N GLU A 219 5.34 10.21 -0.60
CA GLU A 219 5.85 11.01 -1.72
C GLU A 219 6.19 10.15 -2.93
N ASN A 220 5.67 10.56 -4.08
CA ASN A 220 5.93 9.98 -5.38
C ASN A 220 6.28 11.11 -6.37
N ASP A 221 7.49 11.67 -6.26
CA ASP A 221 7.95 12.76 -7.12
C ASP A 221 8.55 12.24 -8.43
N MET A 222 7.79 11.40 -9.14
CA MET A 222 8.14 10.91 -10.46
C MET A 222 7.67 11.88 -11.54
N PRO A 223 8.34 11.93 -12.72
CA PRO A 223 8.00 12.88 -13.78
C PRO A 223 6.69 12.56 -14.51
N HIS A 224 6.18 11.33 -14.36
CA HIS A 224 4.96 10.87 -15.00
C HIS A 224 4.18 9.93 -14.08
N ALA A 225 2.86 9.98 -14.20
CA ALA A 225 1.93 9.09 -13.49
C ALA A 225 2.12 9.06 -11.97
N SER A 226 2.61 10.14 -11.37
CA SER A 226 2.91 10.17 -9.92
C SER A 226 1.67 9.99 -9.03
N TYR A 227 0.48 10.10 -9.61
CA TYR A 227 -0.81 9.98 -8.91
C TYR A 227 -1.04 8.61 -8.28
N HIS A 228 -0.41 7.54 -8.79
CA HIS A 228 -0.68 6.19 -8.28
C HIS A 228 0.01 5.89 -6.94
N GLY A 229 1.11 6.58 -6.60
CA GLY A 229 1.79 6.47 -5.30
C GLY A 229 2.84 5.35 -5.19
N TYR A 230 2.89 4.38 -6.11
CA TYR A 230 3.73 3.18 -5.95
C TYR A 230 5.22 3.39 -6.27
N ALA A 231 5.62 4.45 -6.97
CA ALA A 231 7.03 4.78 -7.22
C ALA A 231 7.58 5.73 -6.15
N VAL A 232 7.73 5.23 -4.94
CA VAL A 232 8.10 5.98 -3.73
C VAL A 232 9.40 6.75 -3.93
N THR A 233 9.42 8.04 -3.55
CA THR A 233 10.60 8.91 -3.58
C THR A 233 11.07 9.39 -2.21
N ASP A 234 10.23 9.29 -1.19
CA ASP A 234 10.59 9.51 0.21
C ASP A 234 9.67 8.69 1.14
N HIS A 235 10.24 7.74 1.88
CA HIS A 235 9.47 6.82 2.73
C HIS A 235 8.91 7.46 4.01
N TYR A 236 9.46 8.61 4.47
CA TYR A 236 9.03 9.26 5.71
C TYR A 236 8.16 10.50 5.50
N LYS A 237 7.74 10.75 4.25
CA LYS A 237 7.02 11.95 3.87
C LYS A 237 5.75 11.62 3.11
N ILE A 238 4.63 12.18 3.53
CA ILE A 238 3.39 12.19 2.73
C ILE A 238 3.64 13.08 1.50
N ASP A 239 3.13 12.66 0.34
CA ASP A 239 3.20 13.46 -0.88
C ASP A 239 2.55 14.84 -0.61
N PRO A 240 3.28 15.94 -0.79
CA PRO A 240 2.76 17.25 -0.44
C PRO A 240 1.52 17.65 -1.26
N ARG A 241 1.26 16.98 -2.40
CA ARG A 241 0.03 17.14 -3.18
C ARG A 241 -1.16 16.40 -2.57
N TYR A 242 -0.92 15.50 -1.62
CA TYR A 242 -1.96 14.90 -0.77
C TYR A 242 -2.07 15.58 0.59
N GLY A 243 -1.02 16.29 1.02
CA GLY A 243 -0.99 17.00 2.29
C GLY A 243 0.32 16.82 3.05
N THR A 244 0.24 16.65 4.35
CA THR A 244 1.41 16.54 5.25
C THR A 244 1.30 15.31 6.14
N ASN A 245 2.43 14.91 6.76
CA ASN A 245 2.42 13.86 7.80
C ASN A 245 1.42 14.19 8.93
N ALA A 246 1.32 15.45 9.33
CA ALA A 246 0.39 15.88 10.36
C ALA A 246 -1.07 15.78 9.90
N LEU A 247 -1.36 16.09 8.63
CA LEU A 247 -2.70 15.91 8.05
C LEU A 247 -3.07 14.43 7.97
N TYR A 248 -2.13 13.56 7.56
CA TYR A 248 -2.36 12.12 7.54
C TYR A 248 -2.70 11.56 8.93
N LYS A 249 -1.94 11.96 9.96
CA LYS A 249 -2.25 11.59 11.33
C LYS A 249 -3.66 12.07 11.74
N ARG A 250 -3.99 13.33 11.45
CA ARG A 250 -5.33 13.88 11.72
C ARG A 250 -6.44 13.14 10.96
N TYR A 251 -6.17 12.70 9.73
CA TYR A 251 -7.10 11.86 8.98
C TYR A 251 -7.40 10.55 9.73
N VAL A 252 -6.36 9.83 10.20
CA VAL A 252 -6.55 8.60 10.99
C VAL A 252 -7.36 8.86 12.25
N GLU A 253 -7.01 9.91 13.00
CA GLU A 253 -7.75 10.32 14.21
C GLU A 253 -9.21 10.67 13.91
N THR A 254 -9.48 11.35 12.79
CA THR A 254 -10.84 11.70 12.36
C THR A 254 -11.65 10.48 11.93
N ALA A 255 -11.00 9.55 11.20
CA ALA A 255 -11.61 8.28 10.83
C ALA A 255 -12.01 7.47 12.08
N HIS A 256 -11.10 7.34 13.06
CA HIS A 256 -11.37 6.67 14.33
C HIS A 256 -12.52 7.31 15.10
N ALA A 257 -12.56 8.64 15.17
CA ALA A 257 -13.67 9.37 15.82
C ALA A 257 -15.03 9.09 15.17
N LYS A 258 -15.05 8.73 13.88
CA LYS A 258 -16.25 8.32 13.15
C LYS A 258 -16.54 6.81 13.23
N GLY A 259 -15.66 6.03 13.88
CA GLY A 259 -15.73 4.58 13.97
C GLY A 259 -15.25 3.85 12.72
N LEU A 260 -14.43 4.50 11.91
CA LEU A 260 -13.76 3.93 10.75
C LEU A 260 -12.31 3.59 11.09
N LYS A 261 -11.81 2.48 10.58
CA LYS A 261 -10.41 2.05 10.66
C LYS A 261 -9.64 2.47 9.42
N VAL A 262 -8.31 2.44 9.51
CA VAL A 262 -7.43 2.84 8.40
C VAL A 262 -6.41 1.76 8.11
N ILE A 263 -6.32 1.38 6.83
CA ILE A 263 -5.23 0.57 6.27
C ILE A 263 -4.27 1.49 5.52
N LYS A 264 -2.98 1.32 5.76
CA LYS A 264 -1.93 1.95 4.96
C LYS A 264 -1.39 0.96 3.93
N ASP A 265 -1.27 1.44 2.69
CA ASP A 265 -0.57 0.71 1.62
C ASP A 265 0.94 0.91 1.75
N ILE A 266 1.69 -0.18 1.72
CA ILE A 266 3.13 -0.20 1.97
C ILE A 266 3.86 -0.82 0.78
N VAL A 267 4.81 -0.09 0.22
CA VAL A 267 5.68 -0.55 -0.86
C VAL A 267 7.03 -0.97 -0.29
N HIS A 268 7.32 -2.27 -0.29
CA HIS A 268 8.58 -2.84 0.22
C HIS A 268 9.60 -3.12 -0.88
N ASN A 269 9.08 -3.55 -2.04
CA ASN A 269 9.87 -4.20 -3.08
C ASN A 269 10.81 -3.25 -3.79
N HIS A 270 10.36 -2.05 -4.08
CA HIS A 270 11.04 -1.13 -4.98
C HIS A 270 10.88 0.33 -4.55
N ILE A 271 11.65 1.20 -5.19
CA ILE A 271 11.55 2.67 -5.05
C ILE A 271 11.42 3.29 -6.45
N GLY A 272 11.03 4.57 -6.52
CA GLY A 272 11.09 5.32 -7.76
C GLY A 272 12.53 5.75 -8.11
N THR A 273 12.86 5.88 -9.40
CA THR A 273 14.18 6.39 -9.83
C THR A 273 14.45 7.85 -9.45
N GLN A 274 13.44 8.57 -8.96
CA GLN A 274 13.61 9.89 -8.37
C GLN A 274 13.83 9.85 -6.85
N HIS A 275 13.81 8.67 -6.24
CA HIS A 275 14.13 8.53 -4.82
C HIS A 275 15.54 9.04 -4.53
N TRP A 276 15.73 9.75 -3.44
CA TRP A 276 17.04 10.28 -3.07
C TRP A 276 18.10 9.18 -2.85
N PHE A 277 17.74 7.96 -2.47
CA PHE A 277 18.64 6.80 -2.47
C PHE A 277 19.15 6.47 -3.87
N TYR A 278 18.31 6.53 -4.91
CA TYR A 278 18.73 6.21 -6.26
C TYR A 278 19.74 7.22 -6.81
N LYS A 279 19.60 8.48 -6.38
CA LYS A 279 20.50 9.58 -6.77
C LYS A 279 21.87 9.51 -6.07
N ASP A 280 21.89 8.99 -4.83
CA ASP A 280 23.09 8.85 -4.00
C ASP A 280 22.98 7.58 -3.14
N LEU A 281 23.38 6.41 -3.71
CA LEU A 281 23.23 5.12 -3.03
C LEU A 281 24.15 5.01 -1.81
N PRO A 282 23.68 4.51 -0.66
CA PRO A 282 24.53 4.23 0.49
C PRO A 282 25.66 3.23 0.19
N MET A 283 25.34 2.21 -0.61
CA MET A 283 26.24 1.17 -1.08
C MET A 283 25.69 0.52 -2.36
N LYS A 284 26.54 -0.09 -3.16
CA LYS A 284 26.16 -0.69 -4.45
C LYS A 284 25.05 -1.74 -4.31
N ASN A 285 25.09 -2.54 -3.26
CA ASN A 285 24.10 -3.58 -3.00
C ASN A 285 22.88 -3.09 -2.20
N TRP A 286 22.60 -1.78 -2.19
CA TRP A 286 21.34 -1.24 -1.69
C TRP A 286 20.16 -1.62 -2.59
N LEU A 287 20.42 -1.66 -3.89
CA LEU A 287 19.50 -2.15 -4.92
C LEU A 287 20.03 -3.45 -5.52
N ASN A 288 19.14 -4.31 -6.00
CA ASN A 288 19.53 -5.45 -6.80
C ASN A 288 20.05 -4.99 -8.17
N GLN A 289 21.31 -5.32 -8.43
CA GLN A 289 22.05 -4.90 -9.63
C GLN A 289 22.11 -6.01 -10.67
N TRP A 290 21.96 -5.63 -11.94
CA TRP A 290 22.08 -6.50 -13.09
C TRP A 290 23.07 -5.93 -14.11
N PRO A 291 23.78 -6.77 -14.90
CA PRO A 291 24.69 -6.27 -15.95
C PRO A 291 24.00 -5.40 -17.01
N LYS A 292 22.71 -5.62 -17.21
CA LYS A 292 21.79 -4.79 -18.01
C LYS A 292 20.43 -4.77 -17.29
N TYR A 293 19.61 -3.79 -17.57
CA TYR A 293 18.24 -3.76 -17.03
C TYR A 293 17.57 -5.12 -17.21
N THR A 294 17.10 -5.67 -16.11
CA THR A 294 16.37 -6.94 -16.06
C THR A 294 15.10 -6.75 -15.27
N GLN A 295 13.97 -6.92 -15.96
CA GLN A 295 12.65 -6.84 -15.36
C GLN A 295 12.32 -8.12 -14.62
N THR A 296 11.56 -8.03 -13.52
CA THR A 296 11.00 -9.21 -12.85
C THR A 296 10.16 -10.03 -13.83
N SER A 297 10.10 -11.34 -13.63
CA SER A 297 9.32 -12.23 -14.50
C SER A 297 7.80 -12.15 -14.24
N TYR A 298 7.37 -11.50 -13.17
CA TYR A 298 5.97 -11.50 -12.68
C TYR A 298 5.42 -12.93 -12.48
N ARG A 299 6.28 -13.88 -12.07
CA ARG A 299 5.95 -15.29 -11.85
C ARG A 299 6.25 -15.71 -10.41
N ASP A 300 5.45 -15.21 -9.48
CA ASP A 300 5.55 -15.48 -8.05
C ASP A 300 5.48 -16.99 -7.72
N GLN A 301 4.92 -17.82 -8.62
CA GLN A 301 4.97 -19.27 -8.49
C GLN A 301 6.39 -19.81 -8.34
N THR A 302 7.39 -19.15 -8.91
CA THR A 302 8.81 -19.58 -8.81
C THR A 302 9.32 -19.59 -7.37
N VAL A 303 8.67 -18.87 -6.46
CA VAL A 303 9.05 -18.80 -5.04
C VAL A 303 8.80 -20.14 -4.35
N MET A 304 7.70 -20.84 -4.65
CA MET A 304 7.31 -22.11 -4.02
C MET A 304 7.47 -23.31 -4.92
N ASP A 305 7.65 -23.14 -6.23
CA ASP A 305 7.81 -24.23 -7.18
C ASP A 305 9.12 -24.99 -6.93
N VAL A 306 9.01 -26.31 -6.68
CA VAL A 306 10.17 -27.19 -6.43
C VAL A 306 11.01 -27.44 -7.66
N HIS A 307 10.47 -27.17 -8.83
CA HIS A 307 11.12 -27.34 -10.13
C HIS A 307 11.61 -26.02 -10.73
N ALA A 308 11.36 -24.90 -10.05
CA ALA A 308 11.81 -23.60 -10.54
C ALA A 308 13.33 -23.55 -10.68
N SER A 309 13.81 -23.03 -11.80
CA SER A 309 15.23 -22.76 -11.97
C SER A 309 15.69 -21.65 -11.02
N ALA A 310 16.95 -21.71 -10.58
CA ALA A 310 17.53 -20.65 -9.76
C ALA A 310 17.56 -19.30 -10.52
N ALA A 311 17.71 -19.34 -11.85
CA ALA A 311 17.71 -18.15 -12.69
C ALA A 311 16.33 -17.46 -12.71
N ASP A 312 15.25 -18.22 -12.89
CA ASP A 312 13.88 -17.67 -12.92
C ASP A 312 13.48 -17.15 -11.55
N ARG A 313 13.81 -17.89 -10.49
CA ARG A 313 13.57 -17.45 -9.11
C ARG A 313 14.30 -16.14 -8.81
N LYS A 314 15.59 -16.05 -9.21
CA LYS A 314 16.35 -14.82 -9.06
C LYS A 314 15.74 -13.67 -9.87
N GLN A 315 15.33 -13.91 -11.11
CA GLN A 315 14.69 -12.89 -11.93
C GLN A 315 13.37 -12.41 -11.31
N MET A 316 12.59 -13.31 -10.70
CA MET A 316 11.37 -12.95 -10.01
C MET A 316 11.63 -12.05 -8.79
N LEU A 317 12.58 -12.42 -7.94
CA LEU A 317 12.82 -11.77 -6.64
C LEU A 317 13.72 -10.54 -6.72
N ASP A 318 14.67 -10.51 -7.66
CA ASP A 318 15.69 -9.45 -7.75
C ASP A 318 15.50 -8.58 -9.00
N GLY A 319 14.58 -8.93 -9.91
CA GLY A 319 14.29 -8.15 -11.12
C GLY A 319 13.53 -6.88 -10.79
N TRP A 320 13.86 -5.76 -11.45
CA TRP A 320 13.16 -4.50 -11.25
C TRP A 320 11.70 -4.60 -11.69
N PHE A 321 10.81 -3.98 -10.94
CA PHE A 321 9.38 -4.05 -11.27
C PHE A 321 9.09 -3.47 -12.66
N VAL A 322 9.54 -2.23 -12.92
CA VAL A 322 9.60 -1.61 -14.24
C VAL A 322 10.89 -0.77 -14.31
N PRO A 323 11.29 -0.20 -15.48
CA PRO A 323 12.53 0.60 -15.58
C PRO A 323 12.62 1.76 -14.60
N SER A 324 11.49 2.35 -14.22
CA SER A 324 11.40 3.48 -13.28
C SER A 324 11.26 3.06 -11.81
N MET A 325 11.20 1.75 -11.52
CA MET A 325 11.02 1.20 -10.17
C MET A 325 12.09 0.14 -9.87
N PRO A 326 13.33 0.59 -9.52
CA PRO A 326 14.43 -0.29 -9.16
C PRO A 326 14.15 -1.06 -7.87
N ASP A 327 14.57 -2.31 -7.87
CA ASP A 327 14.34 -3.28 -6.82
C ASP A 327 15.29 -3.08 -5.63
N LEU A 328 14.73 -3.07 -4.41
CA LEU A 328 15.48 -2.94 -3.17
C LEU A 328 16.08 -4.31 -2.76
N ASN A 329 17.38 -4.35 -2.51
CA ASN A 329 18.01 -5.58 -2.05
C ASN A 329 17.70 -5.87 -0.59
N GLN A 330 16.65 -6.63 -0.36
CA GLN A 330 16.17 -7.00 0.98
C GLN A 330 17.02 -8.07 1.67
N THR A 331 18.06 -8.60 1.02
CA THR A 331 19.09 -9.41 1.70
C THR A 331 20.11 -8.55 2.42
N ASN A 332 20.16 -7.22 2.14
CA ASN A 332 21.02 -6.27 2.81
C ASN A 332 20.41 -5.87 4.18
N PRO A 333 21.12 -6.11 5.31
CA PRO A 333 20.58 -5.84 6.63
C PRO A 333 20.27 -4.36 6.91
N TYR A 334 20.92 -3.43 6.23
CA TYR A 334 20.62 -2.00 6.35
C TYR A 334 19.29 -1.66 5.67
N VAL A 335 19.00 -2.24 4.51
CA VAL A 335 17.71 -2.12 3.82
C VAL A 335 16.60 -2.72 4.68
N GLN A 336 16.82 -3.92 5.23
CA GLN A 336 15.87 -4.58 6.14
C GLN A 336 15.51 -3.69 7.35
N ASN A 337 16.53 -3.14 8.02
CA ASN A 337 16.32 -2.28 9.18
C ASN A 337 15.59 -0.99 8.79
N TYR A 338 16.01 -0.36 7.71
CA TYR A 338 15.40 0.89 7.23
C TYR A 338 13.91 0.72 6.96
N LEU A 339 13.53 -0.28 6.15
CA LEU A 339 12.14 -0.54 5.81
C LEU A 339 11.32 -0.95 7.05
N THR A 340 11.84 -1.86 7.87
CA THR A 340 11.12 -2.32 9.08
C THR A 340 10.86 -1.15 10.04
N GLN A 341 11.87 -0.32 10.29
CA GLN A 341 11.73 0.84 11.17
C GLN A 341 10.80 1.92 10.59
N ASN A 342 10.82 2.12 9.27
CA ASN A 342 9.88 3.02 8.60
C ASN A 342 8.43 2.61 8.83
N HIS A 343 8.11 1.33 8.65
CA HIS A 343 6.74 0.85 8.83
C HIS A 343 6.31 0.92 10.30
N ILE A 344 7.15 0.51 11.23
CA ILE A 344 6.91 0.65 12.67
C ILE A 344 6.69 2.12 13.04
N TRP A 345 7.49 3.03 12.46
CA TRP A 345 7.35 4.47 12.69
C TRP A 345 5.98 5.00 12.23
N TRP A 346 5.52 4.62 11.03
CA TRP A 346 4.21 5.04 10.52
C TRP A 346 3.06 4.51 11.37
N ILE A 347 3.12 3.24 11.78
CA ILE A 347 2.10 2.63 12.63
C ILE A 347 2.01 3.38 13.96
N GLU A 348 3.15 3.59 14.62
CA GLU A 348 3.18 4.29 15.90
C GLU A 348 2.85 5.77 15.78
N TYR A 349 3.30 6.43 14.71
CA TYR A 349 3.04 7.85 14.48
C TYR A 349 1.57 8.17 14.25
N ALA A 350 0.91 7.42 13.40
CA ALA A 350 -0.44 7.70 12.96
C ALA A 350 -1.54 6.90 13.69
N GLY A 351 -1.23 5.69 14.21
CA GLY A 351 -2.23 4.81 14.82
C GLY A 351 -3.00 3.97 13.81
N ILE A 352 -2.31 3.45 12.81
CA ILE A 352 -2.86 2.68 11.70
C ILE A 352 -3.36 1.32 12.19
N ASP A 353 -4.51 0.85 11.68
CA ASP A 353 -5.15 -0.41 12.10
C ASP A 353 -4.72 -1.62 11.27
N GLY A 354 -4.27 -1.40 10.05
CA GLY A 354 -3.84 -2.47 9.16
C GLY A 354 -2.84 -2.02 8.10
N LEU A 355 -2.14 -2.98 7.52
CA LEU A 355 -1.24 -2.78 6.39
C LEU A 355 -1.65 -3.68 5.22
N ARG A 356 -1.65 -3.12 4.03
CA ARG A 356 -1.61 -3.87 2.78
C ARG A 356 -0.19 -3.81 2.22
N LEU A 357 0.38 -4.95 1.93
CA LEU A 357 1.74 -5.06 1.43
C LEU A 357 1.70 -5.21 -0.08
N ASP A 358 2.18 -4.18 -0.75
CA ASP A 358 2.29 -4.13 -2.22
C ASP A 358 3.24 -5.23 -2.72
N THR A 359 2.89 -5.84 -3.86
CA THR A 359 3.75 -6.81 -4.56
C THR A 359 4.40 -7.84 -3.63
N TYR A 360 3.62 -8.42 -2.68
CA TYR A 360 4.17 -9.26 -1.60
C TYR A 360 5.03 -10.41 -2.11
N GLY A 361 4.61 -11.10 -3.17
CA GLY A 361 5.31 -12.26 -3.72
C GLY A 361 6.64 -11.95 -4.43
N TYR A 362 6.98 -10.67 -4.60
CA TYR A 362 8.22 -10.23 -5.26
C TYR A 362 9.36 -9.97 -4.27
N ASN A 363 9.03 -9.84 -3.01
CA ASN A 363 9.97 -9.55 -1.93
C ASN A 363 10.77 -10.77 -1.52
N ASP A 364 11.94 -10.57 -0.90
CA ASP A 364 12.69 -11.66 -0.28
C ASP A 364 11.85 -12.32 0.82
N PRO A 365 11.53 -13.62 0.69
CA PRO A 365 10.61 -14.29 1.61
C PRO A 365 11.16 -14.40 3.03
N VAL A 366 12.49 -14.49 3.21
CA VAL A 366 13.11 -14.60 4.54
C VAL A 366 13.01 -13.26 5.27
N TYR A 367 13.29 -12.15 4.56
CA TYR A 367 13.09 -10.82 5.11
C TYR A 367 11.62 -10.58 5.47
N MET A 368 10.68 -10.94 4.59
CA MET A 368 9.25 -10.70 4.85
C MET A 368 8.73 -11.49 6.06
N ALA A 369 9.22 -12.71 6.27
CA ALA A 369 8.89 -13.51 7.45
C ALA A 369 9.44 -12.87 8.75
N ASP A 370 10.68 -12.42 8.74
CA ASP A 370 11.30 -11.71 9.87
C ASP A 370 10.61 -10.36 10.15
N TRP A 371 10.28 -9.62 9.10
CA TRP A 371 9.51 -8.37 9.17
C TRP A 371 8.15 -8.61 9.83
N ALA A 372 7.41 -9.63 9.40
CA ALA A 372 6.09 -9.94 9.95
C ALA A 372 6.16 -10.23 11.45
N LEU A 373 7.16 -11.01 11.90
CA LEU A 373 7.39 -11.28 13.32
C LEU A 373 7.70 -10.02 14.11
N LYS A 374 8.58 -9.15 13.59
CA LYS A 374 8.99 -7.90 14.26
C LYS A 374 7.82 -6.93 14.40
N VAL A 375 7.02 -6.77 13.34
CA VAL A 375 5.86 -5.87 13.37
C VAL A 375 4.77 -6.41 14.29
N GLN A 376 4.47 -7.72 14.25
CA GLN A 376 3.48 -8.33 15.14
C GLN A 376 3.89 -8.31 16.61
N ALA A 377 5.19 -8.47 16.91
CA ALA A 377 5.72 -8.34 18.27
C ALA A 377 5.54 -6.92 18.83
N GLU A 378 5.67 -5.90 17.98
CA GLU A 378 5.49 -4.50 18.36
C GLU A 378 4.00 -4.11 18.44
N PHE A 379 3.17 -4.63 17.53
CA PHE A 379 1.75 -4.31 17.39
C PHE A 379 0.90 -5.59 17.24
N PRO A 380 0.61 -6.32 18.33
CA PRO A 380 -0.08 -7.62 18.27
C PRO A 380 -1.48 -7.58 17.68
N HIS A 381 -2.14 -6.41 17.69
CA HIS A 381 -3.49 -6.23 17.18
C HIS A 381 -3.54 -5.73 15.72
N LEU A 382 -2.42 -5.32 15.16
CA LEU A 382 -2.34 -4.85 13.77
C LEU A 382 -2.69 -5.99 12.80
N SER A 383 -3.51 -5.70 11.81
CA SER A 383 -3.78 -6.65 10.74
C SER A 383 -2.88 -6.40 9.53
N VAL A 384 -2.44 -7.48 8.90
CA VAL A 384 -1.56 -7.40 7.73
C VAL A 384 -2.02 -8.41 6.69
N PHE A 385 -2.17 -7.96 5.45
CA PHE A 385 -2.37 -8.83 4.31
C PHE A 385 -1.48 -8.41 3.12
N GLY A 386 -0.98 -9.40 2.41
CA GLY A 386 -0.10 -9.21 1.25
C GLY A 386 -0.88 -9.30 -0.05
N GLU A 387 -0.49 -8.48 -1.03
CA GLU A 387 -0.99 -8.65 -2.37
C GLU A 387 -0.35 -9.86 -3.03
N THR A 388 -1.21 -10.77 -3.50
CA THR A 388 -0.82 -11.93 -4.30
C THR A 388 -1.79 -12.10 -5.46
N LEU A 389 -1.27 -12.37 -6.66
CA LEU A 389 -2.05 -12.52 -7.89
C LEU A 389 -1.87 -13.90 -8.53
N VAL A 390 -1.73 -14.92 -7.71
CA VAL A 390 -1.59 -16.32 -8.16
C VAL A 390 -2.94 -16.92 -8.57
N THR A 391 -2.89 -17.89 -9.49
CA THR A 391 -4.08 -18.52 -10.07
C THR A 391 -4.51 -19.82 -9.41
N ALA A 392 -3.70 -20.39 -8.52
CA ALA A 392 -4.00 -21.65 -7.83
C ALA A 392 -4.07 -21.45 -6.32
N VAL A 393 -5.09 -22.03 -5.67
CA VAL A 393 -5.31 -21.87 -4.21
C VAL A 393 -4.11 -22.34 -3.39
N ALA A 394 -3.47 -23.44 -3.78
CA ALA A 394 -2.28 -23.94 -3.06
C ALA A 394 -1.09 -22.97 -3.13
N ASN A 395 -0.87 -22.35 -4.29
CA ASN A 395 0.18 -21.33 -4.44
C ASN A 395 -0.14 -20.06 -3.63
N GLN A 396 -1.40 -19.67 -3.62
CA GLN A 396 -1.86 -18.53 -2.83
C GLN A 396 -1.74 -18.78 -1.32
N ALA A 397 -2.15 -19.98 -0.86
CA ALA A 397 -2.06 -20.38 0.55
C ALA A 397 -0.61 -20.42 1.06
N PHE A 398 0.37 -20.73 0.19
CA PHE A 398 1.79 -20.72 0.55
C PHE A 398 2.24 -19.40 1.16
N PHE A 399 1.69 -18.28 0.71
CA PHE A 399 2.06 -16.97 1.22
C PHE A 399 1.45 -16.61 2.59
N THR A 400 0.50 -17.39 3.11
CA THR A 400 -0.10 -17.16 4.44
C THR A 400 0.66 -17.89 5.55
N GLY A 401 0.75 -17.27 6.73
CA GLY A 401 1.39 -17.88 7.89
C GLY A 401 0.65 -19.08 8.44
N GLY A 402 1.40 -20.10 8.86
CA GLY A 402 0.86 -21.33 9.46
C GLY A 402 -0.02 -22.17 8.53
N ASN A 403 0.11 -22.00 7.21
CA ASN A 403 -0.60 -22.79 6.21
C ASN A 403 -0.12 -24.26 6.17
N THR A 404 -0.92 -25.14 5.52
CA THR A 404 -0.61 -26.58 5.47
C THR A 404 0.39 -26.96 4.36
N VAL A 405 0.75 -26.03 3.49
CA VAL A 405 1.64 -26.27 2.31
C VAL A 405 3.01 -25.60 2.42
N ASN A 406 3.37 -25.10 3.60
CA ASN A 406 4.55 -24.27 3.83
C ASN A 406 5.90 -24.98 3.69
N ARG A 407 5.92 -26.30 3.71
CA ARG A 407 7.14 -27.13 3.53
C ARG A 407 8.28 -26.77 4.50
N GLY A 408 7.94 -26.37 5.73
CA GLY A 408 8.92 -26.00 6.77
C GLY A 408 9.35 -24.53 6.75
N PHE A 409 8.78 -23.70 5.85
CA PHE A 409 8.99 -22.25 5.83
C PHE A 409 7.67 -21.53 6.15
N ASP A 410 7.62 -20.80 7.25
CA ASP A 410 6.45 -20.01 7.65
C ASP A 410 6.66 -18.52 7.34
N THR A 411 5.78 -17.95 6.55
CA THR A 411 5.79 -16.52 6.20
C THR A 411 5.36 -15.61 7.36
N HIS A 412 4.65 -16.16 8.34
CA HIS A 412 4.01 -15.44 9.44
C HIS A 412 3.01 -14.34 9.01
N LEU A 413 2.69 -14.28 7.72
CA LEU A 413 1.73 -13.31 7.18
C LEU A 413 0.30 -13.72 7.54
N GLN A 414 -0.51 -12.79 8.06
CA GLN A 414 -1.85 -13.10 8.55
C GLN A 414 -2.84 -13.43 7.44
N GLY A 415 -2.81 -12.70 6.32
CA GLY A 415 -3.73 -12.87 5.20
C GLY A 415 -3.13 -12.38 3.88
N ILE A 416 -3.87 -12.59 2.81
CA ILE A 416 -3.51 -12.17 1.43
C ILE A 416 -4.74 -11.63 0.70
N THR A 417 -4.55 -11.01 -0.46
CA THR A 417 -5.64 -10.72 -1.40
C THR A 417 -6.06 -12.01 -2.10
N ASP A 418 -7.35 -12.38 -1.97
CA ASP A 418 -7.86 -13.69 -2.42
C ASP A 418 -8.26 -13.66 -3.90
N ALA A 419 -7.25 -13.60 -4.78
CA ALA A 419 -7.44 -13.56 -6.23
C ALA A 419 -8.13 -14.81 -6.76
N THR A 420 -7.85 -15.98 -6.17
CA THR A 420 -8.47 -17.24 -6.61
C THR A 420 -9.95 -17.30 -6.31
N LEU A 421 -10.39 -16.75 -5.17
CA LEU A 421 -11.82 -16.65 -4.87
C LEU A 421 -12.52 -15.62 -5.76
N LYS A 422 -11.86 -14.47 -6.04
CA LYS A 422 -12.37 -13.49 -7.01
C LYS A 422 -12.69 -14.17 -8.36
N ASP A 423 -11.71 -14.90 -8.92
CA ASP A 423 -11.90 -15.58 -10.19
C ASP A 423 -13.01 -16.64 -10.13
N ALA A 424 -13.13 -17.35 -8.99
CA ALA A 424 -14.20 -18.32 -8.79
C ALA A 424 -15.59 -17.67 -8.68
N ILE A 425 -15.69 -16.48 -8.09
CA ILE A 425 -16.95 -15.71 -8.05
C ILE A 425 -17.34 -15.26 -9.47
N TYR A 426 -16.38 -14.75 -10.26
CA TYR A 426 -16.63 -14.39 -11.66
C TYR A 426 -17.15 -15.58 -12.46
N GLU A 427 -16.48 -16.71 -12.36
CA GLU A 427 -16.89 -17.94 -13.04
C GLU A 427 -18.28 -18.40 -12.56
N GLY A 428 -18.52 -18.35 -11.26
CA GLY A 428 -19.81 -18.71 -10.67
C GLY A 428 -20.98 -17.84 -11.14
N ILE A 429 -20.73 -16.59 -11.55
CA ILE A 429 -21.74 -15.66 -12.03
C ILE A 429 -21.91 -15.74 -13.56
N ASN A 430 -20.80 -15.81 -14.30
CA ASN A 430 -20.79 -15.68 -15.74
C ASN A 430 -20.69 -17.00 -16.48
N GLY A 431 -20.07 -18.01 -15.86
CA GLY A 431 -19.82 -19.31 -16.47
C GLY A 431 -21.08 -20.15 -16.60
N LYS A 432 -21.10 -21.03 -17.62
CA LYS A 432 -22.10 -22.09 -17.72
C LYS A 432 -21.78 -23.16 -16.67
N ASN A 433 -22.82 -23.65 -16.00
CA ASN A 433 -22.65 -24.70 -15.02
C ASN A 433 -22.23 -26.01 -15.70
N GLY A 434 -21.14 -26.59 -15.22
CA GLY A 434 -20.55 -27.86 -15.68
C GLY A 434 -19.98 -28.64 -14.49
N TRP A 435 -19.21 -29.68 -14.74
CA TRP A 435 -18.61 -30.49 -13.67
C TRP A 435 -17.65 -29.69 -12.79
N VAL A 436 -16.87 -28.77 -13.39
CA VAL A 436 -15.85 -27.94 -12.72
C VAL A 436 -16.05 -26.44 -12.98
N ASP A 437 -17.07 -26.04 -13.74
CA ASP A 437 -17.30 -24.70 -14.23
C ASP A 437 -18.55 -24.08 -13.60
N GLY A 438 -18.72 -22.78 -13.80
CA GLY A 438 -19.85 -22.05 -13.23
C GLY A 438 -19.84 -22.08 -11.70
N ILE A 439 -21.00 -22.29 -11.07
CA ILE A 439 -21.13 -22.33 -9.60
C ILE A 439 -20.35 -23.47 -8.95
N ASN A 440 -20.04 -24.55 -9.69
CA ASN A 440 -19.19 -25.62 -9.19
C ASN A 440 -17.74 -25.16 -9.00
N ARG A 441 -17.26 -24.20 -9.79
CA ARG A 441 -15.94 -23.59 -9.59
C ARG A 441 -15.86 -22.86 -8.26
N LEU A 442 -16.90 -22.11 -7.88
CA LEU A 442 -16.96 -21.41 -6.60
C LEU A 442 -16.97 -22.40 -5.42
N TYR A 443 -17.81 -23.44 -5.48
CA TYR A 443 -17.84 -24.52 -4.50
C TYR A 443 -16.48 -25.19 -4.34
N ALA A 444 -15.84 -25.57 -5.45
CA ALA A 444 -14.56 -26.25 -5.46
C ALA A 444 -13.43 -25.37 -4.90
N THR A 445 -13.42 -24.08 -5.23
CA THR A 445 -12.39 -23.15 -4.71
C THR A 445 -12.48 -23.04 -3.19
N LEU A 446 -13.67 -22.87 -2.64
CA LEU A 446 -13.89 -22.80 -1.18
C LEU A 446 -13.57 -24.12 -0.46
N SER A 447 -13.69 -25.26 -1.15
CA SER A 447 -13.32 -26.56 -0.57
C SER A 447 -11.84 -26.68 -0.26
N HIS A 448 -10.98 -25.79 -0.77
CA HIS A 448 -9.56 -25.72 -0.46
C HIS A 448 -9.22 -24.84 0.76
N ASP A 449 -10.20 -24.30 1.45
CA ASP A 449 -9.96 -23.44 2.63
C ASP A 449 -9.15 -24.15 3.75
N PHE A 450 -9.10 -25.47 3.75
CA PHE A 450 -8.26 -26.26 4.66
C PHE A 450 -6.76 -26.01 4.49
N LEU A 451 -6.34 -25.42 3.36
CA LEU A 451 -4.94 -25.06 3.11
C LEU A 451 -4.49 -23.85 3.95
N TYR A 452 -5.41 -22.99 4.33
CA TYR A 452 -5.14 -21.82 5.16
C TYR A 452 -5.26 -22.15 6.64
N LYS A 453 -4.43 -21.55 7.48
CA LYS A 453 -4.65 -21.56 8.94
C LYS A 453 -5.97 -20.88 9.31
N ASN A 454 -6.28 -19.76 8.67
CA ASN A 454 -7.51 -19.01 8.87
C ASN A 454 -7.91 -18.27 7.58
N PRO A 455 -8.81 -18.79 6.76
CA PRO A 455 -9.24 -18.13 5.53
C PRO A 455 -10.02 -16.82 5.77
N ASN A 456 -10.47 -16.55 7.02
CA ASN A 456 -11.19 -15.32 7.34
C ASN A 456 -10.29 -14.08 7.40
N THR A 457 -8.97 -14.24 7.39
CA THR A 457 -8.02 -13.12 7.35
C THR A 457 -7.66 -12.68 5.94
N ASN A 458 -8.09 -13.43 4.92
CA ASN A 458 -7.88 -13.05 3.53
C ASN A 458 -8.80 -11.89 3.14
N CYS A 459 -8.26 -10.92 2.41
CA CYS A 459 -9.00 -9.83 1.80
C CYS A 459 -9.66 -10.33 0.50
N ILE A 460 -10.99 -10.37 0.47
CA ILE A 460 -11.77 -10.82 -0.68
C ILE A 460 -12.33 -9.61 -1.43
N PHE A 461 -12.32 -9.67 -2.76
CA PHE A 461 -12.65 -8.52 -3.60
C PHE A 461 -13.25 -8.95 -4.94
N LEU A 462 -13.82 -8.01 -5.69
CA LEU A 462 -14.32 -8.24 -7.05
C LEU A 462 -13.54 -7.44 -8.09
N ASP A 463 -13.11 -6.25 -7.76
CA ASP A 463 -12.24 -5.40 -8.58
C ASP A 463 -11.31 -4.59 -7.67
N ASN A 464 -10.30 -3.96 -8.26
CA ASN A 464 -9.40 -3.03 -7.58
C ASN A 464 -8.81 -2.04 -8.61
N HIS A 465 -7.83 -1.26 -8.18
CA HIS A 465 -7.17 -0.22 -9.00
C HIS A 465 -6.27 -0.76 -10.14
N ASP A 466 -6.06 -2.09 -10.23
CA ASP A 466 -5.25 -2.75 -11.27
C ASP A 466 -6.07 -3.67 -12.19
N MET A 467 -7.36 -3.83 -11.91
CA MET A 467 -8.23 -4.76 -12.63
C MET A 467 -9.43 -4.05 -13.24
N SER A 468 -9.94 -4.63 -14.32
CA SER A 468 -11.20 -4.16 -14.93
C SER A 468 -12.31 -4.08 -13.91
N ARG A 469 -13.11 -3.00 -13.99
CA ARG A 469 -14.23 -2.75 -13.08
C ARG A 469 -15.21 -3.90 -13.08
N PHE A 470 -15.69 -4.29 -11.91
CA PHE A 470 -16.60 -5.43 -11.75
C PHE A 470 -17.84 -5.32 -12.63
N TYR A 471 -18.47 -4.14 -12.67
CA TYR A 471 -19.68 -3.91 -13.49
C TYR A 471 -19.41 -4.15 -14.98
N SER A 472 -18.25 -3.75 -15.52
CA SER A 472 -17.86 -4.06 -16.90
C SER A 472 -17.60 -5.55 -17.11
N MET A 473 -16.97 -6.21 -16.15
CA MET A 473 -16.64 -7.64 -16.24
C MET A 473 -17.87 -8.55 -16.24
N VAL A 474 -18.98 -8.11 -15.66
CA VAL A 474 -20.25 -8.84 -15.71
C VAL A 474 -21.14 -8.38 -16.89
N GLY A 475 -20.57 -7.63 -17.85
CA GLY A 475 -21.28 -7.18 -19.06
C GLY A 475 -22.29 -6.06 -18.81
N GLU A 476 -22.10 -5.26 -17.79
CA GLU A 476 -23.02 -4.20 -17.33
C GLU A 476 -24.42 -4.75 -16.98
N ASP A 477 -24.48 -6.05 -16.70
CA ASP A 477 -25.68 -6.75 -16.25
C ASP A 477 -25.90 -6.47 -14.75
N PHE A 478 -27.00 -5.81 -14.44
CA PHE A 478 -27.28 -5.35 -13.07
C PHE A 478 -27.66 -6.50 -12.14
N ASP A 479 -28.26 -7.57 -12.63
CA ASP A 479 -28.59 -8.73 -11.81
C ASP A 479 -27.32 -9.51 -11.44
N LYS A 480 -26.41 -9.68 -12.40
CA LYS A 480 -25.08 -10.24 -12.13
C LYS A 480 -24.26 -9.39 -11.16
N TYR A 481 -24.34 -8.05 -11.27
CA TYR A 481 -23.75 -7.13 -10.31
C TYR A 481 -24.28 -7.39 -8.89
N LYS A 482 -25.61 -7.43 -8.72
CA LYS A 482 -26.25 -7.74 -7.43
C LYS A 482 -25.84 -9.12 -6.90
N MET A 483 -25.73 -10.12 -7.78
CA MET A 483 -25.23 -11.45 -7.40
C MET A 483 -23.84 -11.39 -6.80
N GLY A 484 -22.89 -10.72 -7.49
CA GLY A 484 -21.52 -10.61 -7.01
C GLY A 484 -21.38 -9.85 -5.69
N MET A 485 -22.08 -8.72 -5.55
CA MET A 485 -22.09 -7.96 -4.30
C MET A 485 -22.71 -8.75 -3.15
N SER A 486 -23.74 -9.56 -3.40
CA SER A 486 -24.31 -10.45 -2.40
C SER A 486 -23.30 -11.51 -1.93
N ILE A 487 -22.59 -12.13 -2.87
CA ILE A 487 -21.57 -13.13 -2.53
C ILE A 487 -20.41 -12.45 -1.76
N LEU A 488 -19.89 -11.33 -2.24
CA LEU A 488 -18.81 -10.59 -1.58
C LEU A 488 -19.13 -10.28 -0.12
N LEU A 489 -20.30 -9.71 0.14
CA LEU A 489 -20.68 -9.22 1.48
C LEU A 489 -21.18 -10.31 2.42
N THR A 490 -21.40 -11.55 1.93
CA THR A 490 -21.82 -12.67 2.76
C THR A 490 -20.77 -13.78 2.89
N MET A 491 -19.75 -13.78 2.03
CA MET A 491 -18.70 -14.80 2.02
C MET A 491 -17.75 -14.67 3.23
N ARG A 492 -16.94 -15.72 3.46
CA ARG A 492 -15.83 -15.70 4.41
C ARG A 492 -14.73 -14.77 3.95
N GLY A 493 -13.94 -14.24 4.87
CA GLY A 493 -12.88 -13.25 4.57
C GLY A 493 -13.30 -11.81 4.89
N ILE A 494 -12.44 -10.88 4.59
CA ILE A 494 -12.63 -9.44 4.79
C ILE A 494 -13.01 -8.84 3.44
N PRO A 495 -14.28 -8.47 3.20
CA PRO A 495 -14.70 -7.90 1.93
C PRO A 495 -14.05 -6.54 1.68
N GLU A 496 -13.56 -6.34 0.48
CA GLU A 496 -13.05 -5.09 -0.07
C GLU A 496 -13.86 -4.70 -1.31
N MET A 497 -14.15 -3.42 -1.42
CA MET A 497 -14.81 -2.82 -2.58
C MET A 497 -14.02 -1.59 -3.05
N TYR A 498 -13.76 -1.53 -4.35
CA TYR A 498 -13.08 -0.42 -4.99
C TYR A 498 -14.03 0.77 -5.19
N TYR A 499 -13.54 2.00 -4.96
CA TYR A 499 -14.37 3.22 -5.02
C TYR A 499 -15.17 3.32 -6.32
N GLY A 500 -16.41 3.72 -6.19
CA GLY A 500 -17.33 3.90 -7.32
C GLY A 500 -17.99 2.61 -7.81
N THR A 501 -17.64 1.43 -7.30
CA THR A 501 -18.34 0.17 -7.62
C THR A 501 -19.78 0.24 -7.12
N GLU A 502 -20.06 0.91 -6.01
CA GLU A 502 -21.39 1.14 -5.47
C GLU A 502 -22.29 2.03 -6.32
N ILE A 503 -21.70 2.80 -7.24
CA ILE A 503 -22.41 3.67 -8.19
C ILE A 503 -22.22 3.23 -9.64
N LEU A 504 -21.84 1.94 -9.85
CA LEU A 504 -21.69 1.32 -11.15
C LEU A 504 -20.63 1.96 -12.06
N MET A 505 -19.54 2.49 -11.49
CA MET A 505 -18.40 2.91 -12.30
C MET A 505 -17.88 1.71 -13.08
N LYS A 506 -17.49 1.95 -14.34
CA LYS A 506 -17.16 0.93 -15.31
C LYS A 506 -15.90 1.29 -16.08
N ASN A 507 -15.24 0.37 -16.63
CA ASN A 507 -14.22 0.37 -17.66
C ASN A 507 -13.38 -0.92 -17.58
N PHE A 508 -12.55 -1.13 -18.61
CA PHE A 508 -11.57 -2.21 -18.68
C PHE A 508 -10.17 -1.65 -18.40
N SER A 509 -9.28 -2.51 -17.86
CA SER A 509 -7.95 -2.12 -17.42
C SER A 509 -6.87 -2.03 -18.53
N ASN A 510 -7.26 -2.03 -19.78
CA ASN A 510 -6.33 -1.83 -20.89
C ASN A 510 -6.81 -0.67 -21.77
N PRO A 511 -6.18 0.53 -21.62
CA PRO A 511 -5.13 0.92 -20.65
C PRO A 511 -5.68 1.07 -19.21
N ASP A 512 -4.82 0.84 -18.21
CA ASP A 512 -5.19 0.80 -16.79
C ASP A 512 -5.73 2.15 -16.23
N GLY A 513 -5.30 3.26 -16.81
CA GLY A 513 -5.81 4.58 -16.41
C GLY A 513 -7.34 4.74 -16.56
N LEU A 514 -7.98 3.95 -17.43
CA LEU A 514 -9.44 4.01 -17.63
C LEU A 514 -10.25 3.56 -16.41
N ILE A 515 -9.71 2.61 -15.63
CA ILE A 515 -10.39 2.13 -14.42
C ILE A 515 -10.16 3.04 -13.21
N ARG A 516 -9.29 4.04 -13.36
CA ARG A 516 -8.88 5.01 -12.33
C ARG A 516 -9.53 6.38 -12.57
N SER A 517 -10.75 6.38 -13.10
CA SER A 517 -11.52 7.61 -13.34
C SER A 517 -11.89 8.31 -12.04
N ASP A 518 -12.11 9.64 -12.10
CA ASP A 518 -12.57 10.43 -10.96
C ASP A 518 -13.92 9.95 -10.42
N PHE A 519 -14.08 10.01 -9.11
CA PHE A 519 -15.39 9.88 -8.49
C PHE A 519 -16.21 11.14 -8.79
N PRO A 520 -17.37 11.02 -9.46
CA PRO A 520 -18.14 12.20 -9.88
C PRO A 520 -18.73 12.96 -8.68
N GLY A 521 -18.42 14.23 -8.58
CA GLY A 521 -18.79 15.11 -7.45
C GLY A 521 -17.61 15.41 -6.51
N GLY A 522 -16.43 14.85 -6.77
CA GLY A 522 -15.23 15.09 -5.98
C GLY A 522 -14.57 16.45 -6.23
N TRP A 523 -14.95 17.18 -7.27
CA TRP A 523 -14.35 18.46 -7.64
C TRP A 523 -15.40 19.57 -7.76
N GLU A 524 -15.03 20.76 -7.35
CA GLU A 524 -15.85 21.93 -7.62
C GLU A 524 -16.10 22.10 -9.12
N GLY A 525 -17.35 22.29 -9.51
CA GLY A 525 -17.76 22.41 -10.92
C GLY A 525 -18.15 21.08 -11.58
N ASP A 526 -18.06 19.96 -10.90
CA ASP A 526 -18.60 18.70 -11.40
C ASP A 526 -20.12 18.82 -11.63
N LYS A 527 -20.58 18.35 -12.78
CA LYS A 527 -21.98 18.47 -13.19
C LYS A 527 -22.96 17.73 -12.28
N LYS A 528 -22.47 16.70 -11.61
CA LYS A 528 -23.26 15.85 -10.69
C LYS A 528 -22.40 15.47 -9.50
N ASP A 529 -22.95 15.56 -8.33
CA ASP A 529 -22.37 15.08 -7.10
C ASP A 529 -22.97 13.72 -6.74
N LYS A 530 -22.25 12.63 -7.05
CA LYS A 530 -22.72 11.26 -6.77
C LYS A 530 -22.49 10.81 -5.33
N PHE A 531 -21.85 11.61 -4.51
CA PHE A 531 -21.91 11.42 -3.05
C PHE A 531 -23.33 11.62 -2.54
N LEU A 532 -24.14 12.41 -3.22
CA LEU A 532 -25.54 12.68 -2.89
C LEU A 532 -26.49 11.85 -3.73
N ALA A 533 -27.67 11.54 -3.17
CA ALA A 533 -28.67 10.70 -3.82
C ALA A 533 -29.27 11.35 -5.07
N ASP A 534 -29.45 12.66 -5.11
CA ASP A 534 -29.99 13.43 -6.22
C ASP A 534 -28.99 13.59 -7.39
N GLY A 535 -27.69 13.44 -7.11
CA GLY A 535 -26.65 13.42 -8.14
C GLY A 535 -26.53 12.08 -8.87
N ARG A 536 -27.05 10.99 -8.29
CA ARG A 536 -27.02 9.63 -8.84
C ARG A 536 -28.22 9.37 -9.77
N ALA A 537 -28.00 8.64 -10.85
CA ALA A 537 -29.11 8.11 -11.66
C ALA A 537 -29.90 7.04 -10.86
N ASN A 538 -31.14 6.75 -11.29
CA ASN A 538 -32.00 5.78 -10.59
C ASN A 538 -31.30 4.42 -10.36
N LYS A 539 -30.64 3.89 -11.39
CA LYS A 539 -29.91 2.61 -11.30
C LYS A 539 -28.71 2.69 -10.37
N GLU A 540 -28.00 3.81 -10.34
CA GLU A 540 -26.88 4.05 -9.42
C GLU A 540 -27.36 4.16 -7.97
N ASN A 541 -28.52 4.80 -7.73
CA ASN A 541 -29.14 4.83 -6.42
C ASN A 541 -29.61 3.43 -5.96
N GLU A 542 -30.15 2.62 -6.89
CA GLU A 542 -30.52 1.24 -6.60
C GLU A 542 -29.29 0.42 -6.20
N ALA A 543 -28.17 0.55 -6.94
CA ALA A 543 -26.92 -0.13 -6.64
C ALA A 543 -26.35 0.31 -5.27
N PHE A 544 -26.29 1.61 -5.03
CA PHE A 544 -25.83 2.17 -3.75
C PHE A 544 -26.66 1.64 -2.56
N ASN A 545 -28.00 1.69 -2.68
CA ASN A 545 -28.90 1.23 -1.62
C ASN A 545 -28.81 -0.28 -1.43
N PHE A 546 -28.59 -1.05 -2.48
CA PHE A 546 -28.37 -2.50 -2.41
C PHE A 546 -27.12 -2.83 -1.61
N VAL A 547 -25.99 -2.21 -1.93
CA VAL A 547 -24.72 -2.36 -1.18
C VAL A 547 -24.89 -1.90 0.27
N LYS A 548 -25.46 -0.73 0.48
CA LYS A 548 -25.73 -0.16 1.82
C LYS A 548 -26.57 -1.11 2.68
N THR A 549 -27.59 -1.71 2.11
CA THR A 549 -28.46 -2.67 2.84
C THR A 549 -27.67 -3.89 3.29
N LEU A 550 -26.91 -4.52 2.38
CA LEU A 550 -26.10 -5.70 2.70
C LEU A 550 -24.95 -5.39 3.66
N ALA A 551 -24.25 -4.29 3.46
CA ALA A 551 -23.12 -3.90 4.30
C ALA A 551 -23.57 -3.59 5.74
N ASN A 552 -24.67 -2.85 5.91
CA ASN A 552 -25.24 -2.59 7.23
C ASN A 552 -25.86 -3.84 7.88
N PHE A 553 -26.43 -4.76 7.10
CA PHE A 553 -26.84 -6.06 7.61
C PHE A 553 -25.62 -6.87 8.09
N ARG A 554 -24.53 -6.95 7.28
CA ARG A 554 -23.28 -7.61 7.66
C ARG A 554 -22.73 -7.05 8.97
N LYS A 555 -22.69 -5.72 9.10
CA LYS A 555 -22.20 -5.02 10.30
C LYS A 555 -22.94 -5.42 11.58
N ASN A 556 -24.19 -5.87 11.47
CA ASN A 556 -25.04 -6.26 12.59
C ASN A 556 -25.31 -7.77 12.67
N SER A 557 -24.71 -8.59 11.78
CA SER A 557 -24.90 -10.03 11.71
C SER A 557 -23.67 -10.79 12.25
N PRO A 558 -23.70 -11.33 13.47
CA PRO A 558 -22.61 -12.16 13.99
C PRO A 558 -22.27 -13.35 13.09
N ALA A 559 -23.27 -13.91 12.40
CA ALA A 559 -23.08 -15.01 11.46
C ALA A 559 -22.19 -14.60 10.28
N LEU A 560 -22.36 -13.40 9.73
CA LEU A 560 -21.52 -12.90 8.62
C LEU A 560 -20.15 -12.42 9.08
N GLN A 561 -20.04 -11.98 10.33
CA GLN A 561 -18.79 -11.48 10.89
C GLN A 561 -17.87 -12.63 11.33
N THR A 562 -18.29 -13.42 12.32
CA THR A 562 -17.44 -14.43 12.96
C THR A 562 -17.96 -15.86 12.77
N GLY A 563 -19.10 -16.02 12.10
CA GLY A 563 -19.73 -17.31 11.88
C GLY A 563 -18.92 -18.22 10.95
N LYS A 564 -19.14 -19.52 11.10
CA LYS A 564 -18.60 -20.54 10.22
C LYS A 564 -19.27 -20.50 8.86
N LEU A 565 -18.59 -21.01 7.85
CA LEU A 565 -19.13 -21.30 6.53
C LEU A 565 -19.50 -22.79 6.47
N MET A 566 -20.68 -23.10 5.94
CA MET A 566 -21.07 -24.42 5.50
C MET A 566 -21.61 -24.32 4.08
N GLN A 567 -21.12 -25.13 3.18
CA GLN A 567 -21.57 -25.15 1.79
C GLN A 567 -22.12 -26.50 1.40
N PHE A 568 -23.12 -26.48 0.52
CA PHE A 568 -23.70 -27.68 -0.07
C PHE A 568 -23.26 -27.81 -1.51
N VAL A 569 -22.97 -29.04 -1.96
CA VAL A 569 -22.64 -29.31 -3.34
C VAL A 569 -23.73 -28.72 -4.24
N PRO A 570 -23.42 -27.94 -5.27
CA PRO A 570 -24.41 -27.42 -6.19
C PRO A 570 -25.27 -28.54 -6.78
N GLN A 571 -26.60 -28.33 -6.81
CA GLN A 571 -27.57 -29.26 -7.36
C GLN A 571 -28.63 -28.49 -8.14
N ASP A 572 -29.05 -29.04 -9.28
CA ASP A 572 -30.03 -28.39 -10.17
C ASP A 572 -29.69 -26.94 -10.54
N ASP A 573 -28.40 -26.67 -10.72
CA ASP A 573 -27.84 -25.35 -10.99
C ASP A 573 -28.04 -24.32 -9.85
N ILE A 574 -28.31 -24.76 -8.63
CA ILE A 574 -28.40 -23.93 -7.44
C ILE A 574 -27.23 -24.25 -6.52
N TYR A 575 -26.56 -23.21 -6.09
CA TYR A 575 -25.56 -23.30 -5.03
C TYR A 575 -26.07 -22.68 -3.74
N VAL A 576 -25.92 -23.40 -2.62
CA VAL A 576 -26.36 -22.96 -1.30
C VAL A 576 -25.20 -23.03 -0.33
N TYR A 577 -25.01 -21.93 0.42
CA TYR A 577 -24.13 -21.92 1.58
C TYR A 577 -24.75 -21.18 2.76
N PHE A 578 -24.25 -21.48 3.93
CA PHE A 578 -24.69 -20.90 5.20
C PHE A 578 -23.51 -20.20 5.88
N ARG A 579 -23.83 -19.06 6.49
CA ARG A 579 -22.98 -18.44 7.51
C ARG A 579 -23.73 -18.58 8.85
N TYR A 580 -23.08 -19.16 9.85
CA TYR A 580 -23.79 -19.55 11.07
C TYR A 580 -22.88 -19.54 12.30
N ASN A 581 -23.48 -19.32 13.46
CA ASN A 581 -22.94 -19.57 14.78
C ASN A 581 -23.56 -20.86 15.40
N ALA A 582 -23.42 -21.08 16.71
CA ALA A 582 -23.92 -22.28 17.36
C ALA A 582 -25.45 -22.44 17.22
N GLU A 583 -26.17 -21.33 17.36
CA GLU A 583 -27.63 -21.32 17.28
C GLU A 583 -28.14 -21.25 15.85
N PRO A 584 -29.24 -21.95 15.49
CA PRO A 584 -29.87 -21.86 14.18
C PRO A 584 -30.38 -20.44 13.84
N LYS A 585 -31.00 -19.79 14.85
CA LYS A 585 -31.52 -18.41 14.68
C LYS A 585 -30.37 -17.42 14.41
N GLY A 586 -30.62 -16.49 13.47
CA GLY A 586 -29.62 -15.57 13.01
C GLY A 586 -28.61 -16.18 12.01
N THR A 587 -28.78 -17.47 11.66
CA THR A 587 -28.06 -18.07 10.52
C THR A 587 -28.47 -17.37 9.23
N VAL A 588 -27.48 -17.12 8.38
CA VAL A 588 -27.71 -16.55 7.05
C VAL A 588 -27.56 -17.65 6.01
N MET A 589 -28.61 -17.91 5.27
CA MET A 589 -28.63 -18.80 4.12
C MET A 589 -28.49 -17.98 2.84
N VAL A 590 -27.54 -18.35 2.00
CA VAL A 590 -27.33 -17.70 0.70
C VAL A 590 -27.59 -18.71 -0.41
N ILE A 591 -28.44 -18.33 -1.35
CA ILE A 591 -28.87 -19.18 -2.46
C ILE A 591 -28.51 -18.49 -3.76
N VAL A 592 -27.65 -19.10 -4.56
CA VAL A 592 -27.17 -18.57 -5.85
C VAL A 592 -27.83 -19.34 -6.99
N ASN A 593 -28.58 -18.63 -7.83
CA ASN A 593 -29.13 -19.11 -9.10
C ASN A 593 -28.54 -18.27 -10.25
N ASN A 594 -27.54 -18.81 -10.96
CA ASN A 594 -26.94 -18.12 -12.11
C ASN A 594 -27.62 -18.45 -13.45
N THR A 595 -28.74 -19.22 -13.44
CA THR A 595 -29.45 -19.62 -14.65
C THR A 595 -30.45 -18.57 -15.12
N GLU A 596 -30.95 -18.74 -16.36
CA GLU A 596 -31.96 -17.89 -16.98
C GLU A 596 -33.40 -18.23 -16.54
N LYS A 597 -33.59 -19.14 -15.58
CA LYS A 597 -34.88 -19.62 -15.16
C LYS A 597 -35.07 -19.52 -13.65
N GLU A 598 -36.30 -19.19 -13.24
CA GLU A 598 -36.72 -19.38 -11.85
C GLU A 598 -36.61 -20.85 -11.47
N LYS A 599 -36.14 -21.12 -10.26
CA LYS A 599 -36.04 -22.45 -9.67
C LYS A 599 -36.84 -22.49 -8.37
N THR A 600 -37.35 -23.67 -8.04
CA THR A 600 -37.96 -23.93 -6.72
C THR A 600 -37.02 -24.80 -5.92
N LEU A 601 -36.56 -24.31 -4.76
CA LEU A 601 -35.66 -24.99 -3.87
C LEU A 601 -36.43 -25.63 -2.72
N ASN A 602 -36.42 -26.97 -2.65
CA ASN A 602 -36.88 -27.71 -1.48
C ASN A 602 -35.81 -27.59 -0.38
N THR A 603 -36.23 -27.24 0.84
CA THR A 603 -35.30 -26.96 1.94
C THR A 603 -35.00 -28.19 2.82
N ASP A 604 -35.63 -29.36 2.60
CA ASP A 604 -35.43 -30.58 3.41
C ASP A 604 -33.95 -31.03 3.42
N ARG A 605 -33.27 -30.86 2.29
CA ARG A 605 -31.83 -31.16 2.16
C ARG A 605 -30.94 -30.41 3.16
N PHE A 606 -31.41 -29.29 3.65
CA PHE A 606 -30.64 -28.37 4.50
C PHE A 606 -30.98 -28.52 5.99
N ALA A 607 -31.70 -29.59 6.37
CA ALA A 607 -32.18 -29.85 7.74
C ALA A 607 -31.07 -29.70 8.79
N GLU A 608 -29.83 -30.03 8.46
CA GLU A 608 -28.66 -29.84 9.32
C GLU A 608 -28.51 -28.39 9.85
N ARG A 609 -28.98 -27.39 9.11
CA ARG A 609 -28.94 -25.97 9.48
C ARG A 609 -30.31 -25.32 9.65
N THR A 610 -31.37 -26.00 9.28
CA THR A 610 -32.69 -25.41 9.16
C THR A 610 -33.77 -26.10 9.98
N THR A 611 -33.43 -27.15 10.75
CA THR A 611 -34.40 -27.82 11.63
C THR A 611 -35.04 -26.81 12.60
N GLY A 612 -36.39 -26.79 12.61
CA GLY A 612 -37.17 -25.87 13.42
C GLY A 612 -37.34 -24.45 12.85
N ILE A 613 -36.79 -24.18 11.69
CA ILE A 613 -36.98 -22.91 10.96
C ILE A 613 -38.24 -23.04 10.10
N THR A 614 -39.15 -22.10 10.22
CA THR A 614 -40.39 -22.04 9.44
C THR A 614 -40.48 -20.80 8.55
N THR A 615 -39.72 -19.78 8.89
CA THR A 615 -39.68 -18.50 8.15
C THR A 615 -38.26 -18.00 8.00
N ALA A 616 -38.04 -17.22 6.95
CA ALA A 616 -36.79 -16.49 6.72
C ALA A 616 -37.12 -15.06 6.29
N LYS A 617 -36.28 -14.13 6.67
CA LYS A 617 -36.35 -12.74 6.19
C LYS A 617 -35.42 -12.56 5.00
N ASN A 618 -35.94 -12.14 3.85
CA ASN A 618 -35.10 -11.65 2.75
C ASN A 618 -34.43 -10.33 3.19
N VAL A 619 -33.12 -10.33 3.23
CA VAL A 619 -32.34 -9.18 3.72
C VAL A 619 -32.53 -7.94 2.82
N ILE A 620 -32.69 -8.13 1.52
CA ILE A 620 -32.80 -7.02 0.56
C ILE A 620 -34.20 -6.41 0.57
N THR A 621 -35.25 -7.25 0.49
CA THR A 621 -36.63 -6.74 0.40
C THR A 621 -37.25 -6.49 1.79
N GLY A 622 -36.68 -7.08 2.83
CA GLY A 622 -37.24 -7.04 4.19
C GLY A 622 -38.41 -7.97 4.42
N GLU A 623 -38.89 -8.68 3.40
CA GLU A 623 -40.05 -9.56 3.46
C GLU A 623 -39.75 -10.86 4.19
N ASN A 624 -40.73 -11.34 4.93
CA ASN A 624 -40.71 -12.69 5.48
C ASN A 624 -41.28 -13.68 4.47
N ILE A 625 -40.52 -14.74 4.22
CA ILE A 625 -40.92 -15.81 3.31
C ILE A 625 -41.10 -17.13 4.07
N SER A 626 -42.00 -17.98 3.57
CA SER A 626 -42.14 -19.35 4.06
C SER A 626 -40.86 -20.14 3.72
N PHE A 627 -40.38 -20.90 4.70
CA PHE A 627 -39.12 -21.65 4.57
C PHE A 627 -39.37 -23.12 4.20
N GLN A 628 -40.11 -23.41 3.15
CA GLN A 628 -40.32 -24.79 2.68
C GLN A 628 -39.96 -24.98 1.18
N ASN A 629 -40.56 -24.26 0.30
CA ASN A 629 -40.32 -24.32 -1.14
C ASN A 629 -39.98 -22.91 -1.63
N ILE A 630 -38.72 -22.56 -1.55
CA ILE A 630 -38.23 -21.20 -1.84
C ILE A 630 -38.16 -21.00 -3.35
N LYS A 631 -38.88 -20.02 -3.88
CA LYS A 631 -38.72 -19.57 -5.25
C LYS A 631 -37.45 -18.72 -5.36
N VAL A 632 -36.56 -19.13 -6.24
CA VAL A 632 -35.29 -18.44 -6.51
C VAL A 632 -35.35 -17.91 -7.93
N PRO A 633 -35.55 -16.61 -8.12
CA PRO A 633 -35.61 -16.02 -9.44
C PRO A 633 -34.36 -16.28 -10.30
N ALA A 634 -34.48 -16.17 -11.60
CA ALA A 634 -33.33 -16.21 -12.51
C ALA A 634 -32.30 -15.15 -12.13
N LYS A 635 -31.01 -15.41 -12.36
CA LYS A 635 -29.90 -14.45 -12.14
C LYS A 635 -29.97 -13.74 -10.79
N THR A 636 -30.18 -14.51 -9.71
CA THR A 636 -30.38 -13.95 -8.38
C THR A 636 -29.52 -14.66 -7.34
N THR A 637 -29.01 -13.89 -6.41
CA THR A 637 -28.50 -14.39 -5.12
C THR A 637 -29.44 -13.93 -4.01
N LEU A 638 -30.18 -14.86 -3.40
CA LEU A 638 -31.00 -14.57 -2.23
C LEU A 638 -30.14 -14.62 -0.96
N VAL A 639 -30.29 -13.61 -0.12
CA VAL A 639 -29.68 -13.56 1.20
C VAL A 639 -30.80 -13.60 2.24
N LEU A 640 -30.89 -14.71 2.97
CA LEU A 640 -31.98 -15.02 3.88
C LEU A 640 -31.49 -15.13 5.32
N GLU A 641 -32.02 -14.32 6.22
CA GLU A 641 -31.85 -14.47 7.67
C GLU A 641 -32.87 -15.44 8.21
N LEU A 642 -32.47 -16.57 8.77
CA LEU A 642 -33.34 -17.61 9.29
C LEU A 642 -33.92 -17.22 10.67
N ARG A 643 -35.24 -17.51 10.86
CA ARG A 643 -35.95 -17.09 12.07
C ARG A 643 -36.76 -18.21 12.71
#